data_20f2ce4c32f6b7c422f9f556369e9635
#
_entry.id   20f2ce4c32f6b7c422f9f556369e9635
#
_cell.length_a   1.000
_cell.length_b   1.000
_cell.length_c   1.000
_cell.angle_alpha   90.00
_cell.angle_beta   90.00
_cell.angle_gamma   90.00
#
_symmetry.space_group_name_H-M   'P 1'
#
loop_
_entity.id
_entity.type
_entity.pdbx_description
1 polymer ?
#
loop_
_entity_poly.entity_id
_entity_poly.type
_entity_poly.pdbx_seq_one_letter_code
_entity_poly.pdbx_strand_id
1 'polypeptide(L)'
;MSMESREEQYKLRIQLLITFFVPIFIASLIRFWDVDLRPLHSDEGVNSTFLLNLYNNNYYHYDPSNYHGPFLYYIGLIPFYILGISDFSFRLMPILFGIMVVALLYPLRRRIGKMGLLTTGLLIAVSPANSFFSRDTIHETYLVFFSLAVVVSFFLYSETRKSRYIYFAAASIASVVTIKETYIITFSIYAISLAIAYLYEMVSLSKGSRLPYFKGIFSAFTSDCKKYKYAIVISVGIFLLINFLFYSSFLTYYKGIHGILTTLAIWSKTGMHDKGGHAKPFIYYFKVLYKFELPILVLGIAGFYYAFRRGNKFTVFVSLWAILVYIIYSLIPYKTPWLILNIILPFSILAGIFVNGIFGILKKRWHYAIFYPIYIGIFGFTCYQSIMLNFKNYDDERYELVYVQTKRDVYNLLDRMKSLSNSCGKNMVINIVSKEYWPLPWYFREYKNARFWGNVIDNPNAPVILVDKSGENKLKEKLKGNYKKERFVFRPGVWLVAYIQEGLYNAVYGKKAESKAAALPITKVSKDELESGLPGKYYYNIECIGTPFLSKVEKDSISFTYNDETQKPYRSPFGIEWEGYLHITQKGVYQFATKSDDGSVVYIDGNLVVDNDDLHAMRHISGVVSLDEGFHHVRIKYFDGGGGAVMEFLWTPPGGSEALVPVHVLFHKK
;
A
#
# COMPACT_ATOMS: atom_id res chain seq x y z
N MET A 1 -43.51 33.84 -6.03
CA MET A 1 -42.25 33.28 -6.57
C MET A 1 -42.59 32.75 -7.96
N SER A 2 -42.05 33.36 -9.00
CA SER A 2 -42.35 33.00 -10.39
C SER A 2 -41.91 31.57 -10.69
N MET A 3 -42.51 30.88 -11.69
CA MET A 3 -42.14 29.55 -12.13
C MET A 3 -40.66 29.51 -12.52
N GLU A 4 -40.14 30.53 -13.18
CA GLU A 4 -38.71 30.70 -13.53
C GLU A 4 -37.78 30.66 -12.32
N SER A 5 -38.16 31.33 -11.20
CA SER A 5 -37.34 31.31 -9.98
C SER A 5 -37.31 29.93 -9.30
N ARG A 6 -38.36 29.11 -9.47
CA ARG A 6 -38.38 27.72 -8.97
C ARG A 6 -37.50 26.79 -9.82
N GLU A 7 -37.54 26.97 -11.12
CA GLU A 7 -36.70 26.17 -12.05
C GLU A 7 -35.21 26.46 -11.88
N GLU A 8 -34.83 27.73 -11.70
CA GLU A 8 -33.44 28.09 -11.40
C GLU A 8 -32.98 27.55 -10.04
N GLN A 9 -33.82 27.62 -9.02
CA GLN A 9 -33.52 27.03 -7.73
C GLN A 9 -33.39 25.50 -7.80
N TYR A 10 -34.23 24.84 -8.60
CA TYR A 10 -34.17 23.40 -8.82
C TYR A 10 -32.85 22.99 -9.54
N LYS A 11 -32.52 23.67 -10.65
CA LYS A 11 -31.24 23.49 -11.37
C LYS A 11 -30.01 23.70 -10.45
N LEU A 12 -30.08 24.74 -9.61
CA LEU A 12 -29.00 25.01 -8.65
C LEU A 12 -28.83 23.89 -7.61
N ARG A 13 -29.94 23.34 -7.11
CA ARG A 13 -29.94 22.22 -6.16
C ARG A 13 -29.38 20.95 -6.81
N ILE A 14 -29.82 20.60 -8.02
CA ILE A 14 -29.30 19.43 -8.75
C ILE A 14 -27.80 19.57 -8.98
N GLN A 15 -27.32 20.73 -9.42
CA GLN A 15 -25.89 20.95 -9.62
C GLN A 15 -25.10 20.81 -8.32
N LEU A 16 -25.61 21.31 -7.20
CA LEU A 16 -24.98 21.14 -5.88
C LEU A 16 -24.96 19.67 -5.45
N LEU A 17 -26.05 18.93 -5.70
CA LEU A 17 -26.11 17.50 -5.40
C LEU A 17 -25.08 16.73 -6.23
N ILE A 18 -25.00 16.96 -7.54
CA ILE A 18 -24.01 16.31 -8.41
C ILE A 18 -22.58 16.62 -7.94
N THR A 19 -22.26 17.90 -7.71
CA THR A 19 -20.90 18.31 -7.32
C THR A 19 -20.46 17.79 -5.96
N PHE A 20 -21.40 17.41 -5.10
CA PHE A 20 -21.14 16.87 -3.76
C PHE A 20 -21.19 15.35 -3.74
N PHE A 21 -22.27 14.74 -4.23
CA PHE A 21 -22.50 13.30 -4.07
C PHE A 21 -21.70 12.44 -5.04
N VAL A 22 -21.46 12.90 -6.27
CA VAL A 22 -20.70 12.12 -7.26
C VAL A 22 -19.27 11.81 -6.79
N PRO A 23 -18.47 12.79 -6.31
CA PRO A 23 -17.14 12.46 -5.78
C PRO A 23 -17.18 11.54 -4.55
N ILE A 24 -18.16 11.71 -3.65
CA ILE A 24 -18.31 10.85 -2.47
C ILE A 24 -18.67 9.43 -2.88
N PHE A 25 -19.58 9.25 -3.82
CA PHE A 25 -19.97 7.95 -4.33
C PHE A 25 -18.78 7.22 -4.97
N ILE A 26 -18.02 7.89 -5.83
CA ILE A 26 -16.81 7.32 -6.46
C ILE A 26 -15.75 7.00 -5.41
N ALA A 27 -15.53 7.90 -4.44
CA ALA A 27 -14.61 7.65 -3.34
C ALA A 27 -15.01 6.42 -2.52
N SER A 28 -16.31 6.26 -2.24
CA SER A 28 -16.85 5.11 -1.52
C SER A 28 -16.67 3.82 -2.34
N LEU A 29 -17.02 3.85 -3.62
CA LEU A 29 -16.91 2.69 -4.50
C LEU A 29 -15.48 2.14 -4.53
N ILE A 30 -14.48 3.01 -4.77
CA ILE A 30 -13.08 2.59 -4.88
C ILE A 30 -12.55 2.07 -3.52
N ARG A 31 -12.95 2.70 -2.40
CA ARG A 31 -12.39 2.36 -1.09
C ARG A 31 -13.03 1.14 -0.44
N PHE A 32 -14.32 0.91 -0.68
CA PHE A 32 -15.04 -0.26 -0.15
C PHE A 32 -14.93 -1.50 -1.04
N TRP A 33 -14.48 -1.34 -2.30
CA TRP A 33 -14.36 -2.48 -3.19
C TRP A 33 -13.22 -3.40 -2.72
N ASP A 34 -13.54 -4.68 -2.45
CA ASP A 34 -12.60 -5.76 -2.13
C ASP A 34 -11.52 -5.35 -1.10
N VAL A 35 -11.96 -5.00 0.10
CA VAL A 35 -11.10 -4.46 1.17
C VAL A 35 -10.04 -5.49 1.60
N ASP A 36 -10.39 -6.78 1.56
CA ASP A 36 -9.57 -7.89 2.05
C ASP A 36 -8.58 -8.41 0.98
N LEU A 37 -8.65 -7.89 -0.26
CA LEU A 37 -7.78 -8.29 -1.37
C LEU A 37 -6.29 -8.18 -1.05
N ARG A 38 -5.91 -7.11 -0.38
CA ARG A 38 -4.50 -6.80 -0.09
C ARG A 38 -4.11 -7.28 1.31
N PRO A 39 -3.00 -8.06 1.43
CA PRO A 39 -2.46 -8.40 2.75
C PRO A 39 -2.17 -7.15 3.58
N LEU A 40 -2.18 -7.29 4.91
CA LEU A 40 -1.81 -6.18 5.79
C LEU A 40 -0.37 -5.76 5.53
N HIS A 41 -0.15 -4.46 5.50
CA HIS A 41 1.18 -3.86 5.53
C HIS A 41 1.88 -4.15 6.86
N SER A 42 3.21 -4.11 6.90
CA SER A 42 3.96 -4.31 8.16
C SER A 42 3.52 -3.35 9.27
N ASP A 43 3.32 -2.07 8.96
CA ASP A 43 2.87 -1.06 9.93
C ASP A 43 1.41 -1.28 10.36
N GLU A 44 0.55 -1.79 9.46
CA GLU A 44 -0.79 -2.26 9.85
C GLU A 44 -0.69 -3.41 10.87
N GLY A 45 0.27 -4.33 10.68
CA GLY A 45 0.54 -5.41 11.64
C GLY A 45 0.92 -4.89 13.02
N VAL A 46 1.80 -3.89 13.10
CA VAL A 46 2.17 -3.22 14.36
C VAL A 46 0.95 -2.55 14.98
N ASN A 47 0.23 -1.73 14.20
CA ASN A 47 -0.97 -1.03 14.66
C ASN A 47 -2.07 -2.00 15.14
N SER A 48 -2.22 -3.14 14.45
CA SER A 48 -3.18 -4.17 14.83
C SER A 48 -2.89 -4.79 16.21
N THR A 49 -1.60 -4.92 16.55
CA THR A 49 -1.21 -5.47 17.86
C THR A 49 -1.58 -4.51 19.00
N PHE A 50 -1.33 -3.21 18.82
CA PHE A 50 -1.76 -2.22 19.80
C PHE A 50 -3.29 -2.19 19.94
N LEU A 51 -4.02 -2.27 18.82
CA LEU A 51 -5.47 -2.28 18.83
C LEU A 51 -6.05 -3.54 19.47
N LEU A 52 -5.49 -4.72 19.16
CA LEU A 52 -5.90 -5.99 19.78
C LEU A 52 -5.60 -6.02 21.28
N ASN A 53 -4.46 -5.47 21.71
CA ASN A 53 -4.14 -5.36 23.12
C ASN A 53 -5.13 -4.44 23.84
N LEU A 54 -5.47 -3.31 23.22
CA LEU A 54 -6.48 -2.40 23.77
C LEU A 54 -7.87 -3.06 23.84
N TYR A 55 -8.26 -3.81 22.80
CA TYR A 55 -9.54 -4.52 22.75
C TYR A 55 -9.65 -5.64 23.80
N ASN A 56 -8.59 -6.46 23.94
CA ASN A 56 -8.60 -7.64 24.83
C ASN A 56 -8.37 -7.27 26.30
N ASN A 57 -7.55 -6.27 26.57
CA ASN A 57 -7.07 -5.93 27.90
C ASN A 57 -7.64 -4.62 28.45
N ASN A 58 -8.45 -3.88 27.65
CA ASN A 58 -8.96 -2.53 27.96
C ASN A 58 -7.85 -1.54 28.35
N TYR A 59 -6.65 -1.69 27.78
CA TYR A 59 -5.48 -1.01 28.23
C TYR A 59 -4.50 -0.72 27.09
N TYR A 60 -4.07 0.53 27.00
CA TYR A 60 -3.06 0.98 26.06
C TYR A 60 -2.00 1.82 26.78
N HIS A 61 -0.74 1.46 26.63
CA HIS A 61 0.38 2.26 27.06
C HIS A 61 0.89 3.08 25.89
N TYR A 62 0.78 4.41 25.99
CA TYR A 62 1.45 5.28 25.04
C TYR A 62 2.96 5.15 25.19
N ASP A 63 3.63 4.72 24.15
CA ASP A 63 5.08 4.56 24.07
C ASP A 63 5.67 5.63 23.16
N PRO A 64 6.42 6.61 23.69
CA PRO A 64 7.09 7.63 22.90
C PRO A 64 8.06 7.08 21.85
N SER A 65 8.61 5.86 22.02
CA SER A 65 9.50 5.24 21.03
C SER A 65 8.79 4.86 19.73
N ASN A 66 7.47 4.62 19.79
CA ASN A 66 6.62 4.43 18.64
C ASN A 66 6.19 5.75 17.97
N TYR A 67 6.49 6.87 18.58
CA TYR A 67 6.22 8.29 18.28
C TYR A 67 4.91 8.66 17.59
N HIS A 68 4.02 7.75 17.25
CA HIS A 68 2.68 8.05 16.76
C HIS A 68 1.68 8.15 17.91
N GLY A 69 0.71 9.05 17.76
CA GLY A 69 -0.26 9.31 18.81
C GLY A 69 -1.35 8.24 18.94
N PRO A 70 -2.08 8.21 20.06
CA PRO A 70 -3.03 7.15 20.41
C PRO A 70 -4.37 7.18 19.64
N PHE A 71 -4.68 8.24 18.90
CA PHE A 71 -5.99 8.45 18.26
C PHE A 71 -6.46 7.24 17.44
N LEU A 72 -5.57 6.70 16.59
CA LEU A 72 -5.88 5.59 15.69
C LEU A 72 -6.43 4.38 16.44
N TYR A 73 -5.83 4.03 17.57
CA TYR A 73 -6.19 2.83 18.32
C TYR A 73 -7.57 2.94 18.94
N TYR A 74 -7.90 4.08 19.55
CA TYR A 74 -9.22 4.27 20.17
C TYR A 74 -10.36 4.36 19.15
N ILE A 75 -10.13 5.03 18.02
CA ILE A 75 -11.15 5.10 16.95
C ILE A 75 -11.31 3.75 16.27
N GLY A 76 -10.21 2.99 16.12
CA GLY A 76 -10.22 1.64 15.56
C GLY A 76 -10.99 0.60 16.40
N LEU A 77 -11.21 0.84 17.71
CA LEU A 77 -12.05 -0.02 18.54
C LEU A 77 -13.52 0.00 18.14
N ILE A 78 -14.03 1.11 17.62
CA ILE A 78 -15.46 1.27 17.30
C ILE A 78 -15.93 0.16 16.35
N PRO A 79 -15.28 -0.07 15.19
CA PRO A 79 -15.67 -1.17 14.32
C PRO A 79 -15.52 -2.56 14.97
N PHE A 80 -14.51 -2.77 15.81
CA PHE A 80 -14.31 -4.07 16.45
C PHE A 80 -15.45 -4.45 17.38
N TYR A 81 -15.97 -3.48 18.15
CA TYR A 81 -17.12 -3.71 19.02
C TYR A 81 -18.44 -3.90 18.25
N ILE A 82 -18.59 -3.30 17.07
CA ILE A 82 -19.82 -3.35 16.29
C ILE A 82 -19.85 -4.54 15.33
N LEU A 83 -18.73 -4.83 14.68
CA LEU A 83 -18.64 -5.79 13.56
C LEU A 83 -17.76 -7.01 13.86
N GLY A 84 -17.12 -7.06 15.03
CA GLY A 84 -16.12 -8.07 15.34
C GLY A 84 -14.78 -7.81 14.69
N ILE A 85 -13.79 -8.69 14.94
CA ILE A 85 -12.41 -8.57 14.49
C ILE A 85 -12.27 -9.20 13.10
N SER A 86 -11.98 -8.36 12.09
CA SER A 86 -11.72 -8.78 10.70
C SER A 86 -10.84 -7.74 9.99
N ASP A 87 -10.28 -8.08 8.84
CA ASP A 87 -9.53 -7.14 8.00
C ASP A 87 -10.41 -5.96 7.59
N PHE A 88 -11.69 -6.23 7.28
CA PHE A 88 -12.67 -5.19 6.97
C PHE A 88 -12.90 -4.23 8.14
N SER A 89 -13.19 -4.73 9.35
CA SER A 89 -13.42 -3.88 10.52
C SER A 89 -12.18 -3.10 10.92
N PHE A 90 -10.98 -3.69 10.74
CA PHE A 90 -9.71 -3.03 11.00
C PHE A 90 -9.46 -1.84 10.07
N ARG A 91 -9.85 -1.95 8.78
CA ARG A 91 -9.66 -0.92 7.75
C ARG A 91 -10.84 0.04 7.61
N LEU A 92 -11.96 -0.20 8.29
CA LEU A 92 -13.18 0.60 8.13
C LEU A 92 -12.97 2.08 8.45
N MET A 93 -12.27 2.39 9.56
CA MET A 93 -12.10 3.79 9.95
C MET A 93 -11.25 4.61 8.98
N PRO A 94 -10.07 4.19 8.52
CA PRO A 94 -9.33 4.95 7.52
C PRO A 94 -10.11 5.11 6.21
N ILE A 95 -10.91 4.10 5.79
CA ILE A 95 -11.80 4.20 4.63
C ILE A 95 -12.82 5.33 4.83
N LEU A 96 -13.52 5.35 5.96
CA LEU A 96 -14.50 6.40 6.27
C LEU A 96 -13.86 7.79 6.31
N PHE A 97 -12.71 7.93 6.96
CA PHE A 97 -11.98 9.20 7.00
C PHE A 97 -11.52 9.65 5.61
N GLY A 98 -11.06 8.73 4.75
CA GLY A 98 -10.71 9.03 3.36
C GLY A 98 -11.89 9.54 2.54
N ILE A 99 -13.10 8.99 2.76
CA ILE A 99 -14.35 9.49 2.15
C ILE A 99 -14.75 10.84 2.77
N MET A 100 -14.62 10.99 4.08
CA MET A 100 -14.95 12.24 4.77
C MET A 100 -14.04 13.40 4.36
N VAL A 101 -12.79 13.17 3.93
CA VAL A 101 -11.95 14.23 3.33
C VAL A 101 -12.65 14.85 2.11
N VAL A 102 -13.25 14.02 1.24
CA VAL A 102 -14.01 14.51 0.07
C VAL A 102 -15.25 15.30 0.51
N ALA A 103 -16.00 14.80 1.47
CA ALA A 103 -17.18 15.47 2.00
C ALA A 103 -16.85 16.81 2.67
N LEU A 104 -15.70 16.89 3.35
CA LEU A 104 -15.25 18.07 4.08
C LEU A 104 -14.85 19.25 3.16
N LEU A 105 -14.75 19.04 1.85
CA LEU A 105 -14.54 20.10 0.86
C LEU A 105 -15.80 20.95 0.66
N TYR A 106 -17.00 20.40 0.92
CA TYR A 106 -18.26 21.09 0.64
C TYR A 106 -18.41 22.47 1.30
N PRO A 107 -18.01 22.69 2.56
CA PRO A 107 -18.00 24.03 3.17
C PRO A 107 -17.20 25.07 2.38
N LEU A 108 -16.13 24.65 1.68
CA LEU A 108 -15.27 25.54 0.89
C LEU A 108 -15.85 25.88 -0.49
N ARG A 109 -17.02 25.36 -0.89
CA ARG A 109 -17.64 25.54 -2.22
C ARG A 109 -17.76 26.98 -2.70
N ARG A 110 -17.98 27.93 -1.76
CA ARG A 110 -18.06 29.36 -2.09
C ARG A 110 -16.71 29.96 -2.49
N ARG A 111 -15.61 29.36 -2.01
CA ARG A 111 -14.24 29.85 -2.23
C ARG A 111 -13.60 29.22 -3.46
N ILE A 112 -13.88 27.93 -3.70
CA ILE A 112 -13.31 27.16 -4.81
C ILE A 112 -14.23 27.10 -6.03
N GLY A 113 -15.50 27.49 -5.89
CA GLY A 113 -16.52 27.43 -6.95
C GLY A 113 -17.11 26.03 -7.14
N LYS A 114 -18.20 25.92 -7.92
CA LYS A 114 -18.90 24.65 -8.14
C LYS A 114 -18.05 23.64 -8.90
N MET A 115 -17.48 24.05 -10.04
CA MET A 115 -16.56 23.18 -10.82
C MET A 115 -15.29 22.89 -10.04
N GLY A 116 -14.83 23.83 -9.23
CA GLY A 116 -13.71 23.61 -8.33
C GLY A 116 -14.00 22.55 -7.27
N LEU A 117 -15.18 22.57 -6.66
CA LEU A 117 -15.61 21.54 -5.71
C LEU A 117 -15.66 20.15 -6.36
N LEU A 118 -16.30 20.05 -7.54
CA LEU A 118 -16.37 18.80 -8.29
C LEU A 118 -14.98 18.29 -8.65
N THR A 119 -14.13 19.16 -9.22
CA THR A 119 -12.77 18.78 -9.64
C THR A 119 -11.91 18.34 -8.47
N THR A 120 -11.86 19.12 -7.39
CA THR A 120 -11.08 18.76 -6.18
C THR A 120 -11.58 17.44 -5.59
N GLY A 121 -12.90 17.30 -5.47
CA GLY A 121 -13.52 16.10 -4.93
C GLY A 121 -13.22 14.85 -5.77
N LEU A 122 -13.33 14.95 -7.10
CA LEU A 122 -13.02 13.87 -8.02
C LEU A 122 -11.53 13.51 -7.98
N LEU A 123 -10.61 14.51 -8.03
CA LEU A 123 -9.18 14.26 -7.95
C LEU A 123 -8.81 13.49 -6.68
N ILE A 124 -9.33 13.88 -5.51
CA ILE A 124 -9.08 13.16 -4.26
C ILE A 124 -9.77 11.79 -4.26
N ALA A 125 -10.97 11.66 -4.84
CA ALA A 125 -11.72 10.42 -4.90
C ALA A 125 -10.99 9.34 -5.69
N VAL A 126 -10.45 9.70 -6.88
CA VAL A 126 -9.78 8.77 -7.80
C VAL A 126 -8.26 8.78 -7.71
N SER A 127 -7.64 9.63 -6.88
CA SER A 127 -6.19 9.67 -6.67
C SER A 127 -5.66 8.28 -6.30
N PRO A 128 -4.68 7.73 -7.04
CA PRO A 128 -4.06 6.45 -6.71
C PRO A 128 -3.55 6.39 -5.27
N ALA A 129 -2.78 7.39 -4.82
CA ALA A 129 -2.21 7.42 -3.48
C ALA A 129 -3.28 7.59 -2.38
N ASN A 130 -4.27 8.52 -2.57
CA ASN A 130 -5.33 8.68 -1.58
C ASN A 130 -6.19 7.42 -1.44
N SER A 131 -6.51 6.75 -2.55
CA SER A 131 -7.27 5.50 -2.53
C SER A 131 -6.46 4.39 -1.87
N PHE A 132 -5.16 4.28 -2.18
CA PHE A 132 -4.27 3.26 -1.64
C PHE A 132 -4.11 3.38 -0.13
N PHE A 133 -3.67 4.53 0.36
CA PHE A 133 -3.36 4.71 1.79
C PHE A 133 -4.60 4.93 2.68
N SER A 134 -5.76 5.32 2.14
CA SER A 134 -7.01 5.34 2.91
C SER A 134 -7.62 3.94 3.10
N ARG A 135 -7.04 2.91 2.48
CA ARG A 135 -7.36 1.50 2.71
C ARG A 135 -6.33 0.80 3.60
N ASP A 136 -5.42 1.56 4.19
CA ASP A 136 -4.44 1.11 5.19
C ASP A 136 -4.73 1.74 6.54
N THR A 137 -4.60 0.95 7.60
CA THR A 137 -4.77 1.44 8.97
C THR A 137 -3.49 2.11 9.46
N ILE A 138 -3.22 3.30 8.88
CA ILE A 138 -2.11 4.18 9.21
C ILE A 138 -2.60 5.58 9.58
N HIS A 139 -1.75 6.38 10.22
CA HIS A 139 -2.10 7.67 10.83
C HIS A 139 -2.40 8.78 9.81
N GLU A 140 -1.85 8.69 8.58
CA GLU A 140 -1.89 9.78 7.59
C GLU A 140 -3.28 10.19 7.15
N THR A 141 -4.18 9.25 6.90
CA THR A 141 -5.54 9.55 6.43
C THR A 141 -6.31 10.39 7.47
N TYR A 142 -6.14 10.06 8.74
CA TYR A 142 -6.73 10.84 9.85
C TYR A 142 -6.10 12.22 9.95
N LEU A 143 -4.77 12.30 9.83
CA LEU A 143 -4.01 13.54 9.85
C LEU A 143 -4.52 14.51 8.77
N VAL A 144 -4.65 14.03 7.53
CA VAL A 144 -5.14 14.83 6.38
C VAL A 144 -6.56 15.33 6.63
N PHE A 145 -7.46 14.49 7.16
CA PHE A 145 -8.83 14.89 7.48
C PHE A 145 -8.89 16.03 8.51
N PHE A 146 -8.23 15.85 9.66
CA PHE A 146 -8.26 16.86 10.71
C PHE A 146 -7.47 18.12 10.35
N SER A 147 -6.41 18.01 9.58
CA SER A 147 -5.68 19.16 9.03
C SER A 147 -6.58 19.99 8.11
N LEU A 148 -7.35 19.35 7.23
CA LEU A 148 -8.38 20.04 6.41
C LEU A 148 -9.47 20.63 7.29
N ALA A 149 -9.92 19.94 8.35
CA ALA A 149 -10.96 20.41 9.25
C ALA A 149 -10.55 21.70 9.99
N VAL A 150 -9.27 21.84 10.35
CA VAL A 150 -8.73 23.09 10.90
C VAL A 150 -8.88 24.25 9.90
N VAL A 151 -8.47 24.01 8.63
CA VAL A 151 -8.57 25.02 7.56
C VAL A 151 -10.02 25.40 7.29
N VAL A 152 -10.90 24.41 7.17
CA VAL A 152 -12.35 24.62 6.96
C VAL A 152 -12.95 25.41 8.11
N SER A 153 -12.64 25.04 9.36
CA SER A 153 -13.14 25.73 10.55
C SER A 153 -12.71 27.19 10.60
N PHE A 154 -11.42 27.45 10.32
CA PHE A 154 -10.88 28.81 10.29
C PHE A 154 -11.61 29.69 9.26
N PHE A 155 -11.75 29.19 8.03
CA PHE A 155 -12.38 29.99 6.98
C PHE A 155 -13.89 30.15 7.19
N LEU A 156 -14.60 29.16 7.73
CA LEU A 156 -16.00 29.28 8.09
C LEU A 156 -16.22 30.25 9.28
N TYR A 157 -15.30 30.25 10.26
CA TYR A 157 -15.34 31.26 11.33
C TYR A 157 -15.12 32.65 10.76
N SER A 158 -14.15 32.84 9.86
CA SER A 158 -13.88 34.14 9.25
C SER A 158 -15.09 34.71 8.47
N GLU A 159 -15.91 33.83 7.87
CA GLU A 159 -17.11 34.21 7.12
C GLU A 159 -18.34 34.44 8.01
N THR A 160 -18.56 33.58 8.99
CA THR A 160 -19.84 33.49 9.69
C THR A 160 -19.81 34.06 11.10
N ARG A 161 -18.61 34.20 11.67
CA ARG A 161 -18.36 34.63 13.05
C ARG A 161 -19.15 33.82 14.09
N LYS A 162 -19.38 32.50 13.84
CA LYS A 162 -20.08 31.61 14.76
C LYS A 162 -19.10 30.85 15.64
N SER A 163 -19.31 30.86 16.96
CA SER A 163 -18.44 30.22 17.98
C SER A 163 -18.27 28.71 17.77
N ARG A 164 -19.29 28.04 17.19
CA ARG A 164 -19.17 26.60 16.87
C ARG A 164 -17.93 26.25 16.06
N TYR A 165 -17.47 27.13 15.17
CA TYR A 165 -16.26 26.86 14.38
C TYR A 165 -14.98 27.04 15.17
N ILE A 166 -15.00 27.81 16.29
CA ILE A 166 -13.88 27.87 17.23
C ILE A 166 -13.76 26.51 17.96
N TYR A 167 -14.90 25.93 18.38
CA TYR A 167 -14.93 24.61 19.01
C TYR A 167 -14.46 23.50 18.06
N PHE A 168 -14.95 23.49 16.80
CA PHE A 168 -14.50 22.53 15.80
C PHE A 168 -13.01 22.66 15.47
N ALA A 169 -12.48 23.90 15.40
CA ALA A 169 -11.06 24.13 15.22
C ALA A 169 -10.26 23.54 16.39
N ALA A 170 -10.67 23.81 17.63
CA ALA A 170 -9.99 23.31 18.82
C ALA A 170 -9.99 21.78 18.89
N ALA A 171 -11.14 21.14 18.62
CA ALA A 171 -11.23 19.68 18.56
C ALA A 171 -10.36 19.10 17.43
N SER A 172 -10.36 19.73 16.25
CA SER A 172 -9.52 19.28 15.13
C SER A 172 -8.03 19.44 15.43
N ILE A 173 -7.60 20.55 16.03
CA ILE A 173 -6.22 20.78 16.45
C ILE A 173 -5.81 19.73 17.48
N ALA A 174 -6.64 19.47 18.49
CA ALA A 174 -6.38 18.45 19.50
C ALA A 174 -6.24 17.05 18.85
N SER A 175 -7.12 16.72 17.92
CA SER A 175 -7.05 15.44 17.19
C SER A 175 -5.76 15.33 16.38
N VAL A 176 -5.32 16.37 15.67
CA VAL A 176 -4.03 16.38 14.94
C VAL A 176 -2.87 16.08 15.88
N VAL A 177 -2.85 16.68 17.10
CA VAL A 177 -1.82 16.41 18.11
C VAL A 177 -1.85 14.95 18.57
N THR A 178 -3.05 14.37 18.77
CA THR A 178 -3.19 12.97 19.22
C THR A 178 -2.98 11.94 18.11
N ILE A 179 -2.81 12.38 16.84
CA ILE A 179 -2.58 11.49 15.70
C ILE A 179 -1.08 11.32 15.44
N LYS A 180 -0.34 12.43 15.27
CA LYS A 180 1.04 12.34 14.81
C LYS A 180 1.87 13.56 15.22
N GLU A 181 3.13 13.33 15.59
CA GLU A 181 4.12 14.33 16.01
C GLU A 181 4.42 15.39 14.94
N THR A 182 4.15 15.11 13.68
CA THR A 182 4.30 16.07 12.56
C THR A 182 3.32 17.24 12.61
N TYR A 183 2.44 17.31 13.62
CA TYR A 183 1.51 18.42 13.82
C TYR A 183 2.24 19.78 13.87
N ILE A 184 3.45 19.83 14.42
CA ILE A 184 4.26 21.06 14.47
C ILE A 184 4.53 21.58 13.06
N ILE A 185 4.92 20.71 12.13
CA ILE A 185 5.16 21.08 10.73
C ILE A 185 3.87 21.62 10.12
N THR A 186 2.75 20.93 10.29
CA THR A 186 1.45 21.30 9.73
C THR A 186 1.03 22.69 10.22
N PHE A 187 1.08 22.94 11.54
CA PHE A 187 0.65 24.23 12.09
C PHE A 187 1.63 25.35 11.79
N SER A 188 2.93 25.08 11.70
CA SER A 188 3.93 26.06 11.25
C SER A 188 3.67 26.48 9.79
N ILE A 189 3.38 25.53 8.91
CA ILE A 189 3.01 25.83 7.52
C ILE A 189 1.74 26.70 7.48
N TYR A 190 0.72 26.37 8.26
CA TYR A 190 -0.53 27.15 8.28
C TYR A 190 -0.32 28.55 8.82
N ALA A 191 0.45 28.70 9.89
CA ALA A 191 0.76 30.01 10.46
C ALA A 191 1.54 30.90 9.48
N ILE A 192 2.59 30.38 8.84
CA ILE A 192 3.41 31.09 7.85
C ILE A 192 2.55 31.44 6.63
N SER A 193 1.76 30.47 6.11
CA SER A 193 0.90 30.69 4.94
C SER A 193 -0.15 31.76 5.21
N LEU A 194 -0.74 31.76 6.41
CA LEU A 194 -1.74 32.74 6.80
C LEU A 194 -1.13 34.13 6.97
N ALA A 195 0.03 34.23 7.65
CA ALA A 195 0.73 35.49 7.85
C ALA A 195 1.11 36.14 6.51
N ILE A 196 1.65 35.35 5.57
CA ILE A 196 2.02 35.85 4.23
C ILE A 196 0.77 36.20 3.42
N ALA A 197 -0.34 35.46 3.53
CA ALA A 197 -1.60 35.79 2.85
C ALA A 197 -2.19 37.13 3.34
N TYR A 198 -2.10 37.43 4.64
CA TYR A 198 -2.47 38.74 5.18
C TYR A 198 -1.53 39.84 4.72
N LEU A 199 -0.23 39.58 4.68
CA LEU A 199 0.78 40.52 4.18
C LEU A 199 0.56 40.84 2.69
N TYR A 200 0.26 39.82 1.88
CA TYR A 200 -0.06 39.97 0.45
C TYR A 200 -1.27 40.89 0.25
N GLU A 201 -2.35 40.67 1.02
CA GLU A 201 -3.54 41.53 0.97
C GLU A 201 -3.19 42.98 1.35
N MET A 202 -2.42 43.15 2.42
CA MET A 202 -1.99 44.49 2.89
C MET A 202 -1.13 45.23 1.83
N VAL A 203 -0.19 44.51 1.18
CA VAL A 203 0.68 45.10 0.14
C VAL A 203 -0.11 45.46 -1.12
N SER A 204 -1.18 44.73 -1.42
CA SER A 204 -2.07 45.00 -2.55
C SER A 204 -2.90 46.29 -2.38
N LEU A 205 -2.99 46.83 -1.15
CA LEU A 205 -3.65 48.09 -0.87
C LEU A 205 -2.79 49.30 -1.19
N SER A 206 -3.42 50.45 -1.45
CA SER A 206 -2.71 51.73 -1.59
C SER A 206 -1.88 52.06 -0.32
N LYS A 207 -0.76 52.77 -0.48
CA LYS A 207 0.14 53.08 0.65
C LYS A 207 -0.58 53.72 1.86
N GLY A 208 -1.55 54.60 1.61
CA GLY A 208 -2.33 55.24 2.68
C GLY A 208 -3.31 54.30 3.44
N SER A 209 -3.67 53.17 2.86
CA SER A 209 -4.61 52.21 3.45
C SER A 209 -3.94 51.06 4.23
N ARG A 210 -2.61 50.93 4.16
CA ARG A 210 -1.88 49.80 4.77
C ARG A 210 -1.91 49.83 6.29
N LEU A 211 -1.61 50.99 6.89
CA LEU A 211 -1.58 51.13 8.34
C LEU A 211 -3.00 51.00 8.95
N PRO A 212 -4.04 51.64 8.39
CA PRO A 212 -5.44 51.40 8.81
C PRO A 212 -5.82 49.93 8.70
N TYR A 213 -5.46 49.21 7.65
CA TYR A 213 -5.73 47.79 7.47
C TYR A 213 -5.10 46.96 8.59
N PHE A 214 -3.80 47.17 8.90
CA PHE A 214 -3.10 46.47 9.97
C PHE A 214 -3.74 46.72 11.33
N LYS A 215 -4.02 48.00 11.65
CA LYS A 215 -4.75 48.39 12.87
C LYS A 215 -6.13 47.76 12.93
N GLY A 216 -6.84 47.65 11.78
CA GLY A 216 -8.13 46.99 11.65
C GLY A 216 -8.06 45.51 11.98
N ILE A 217 -7.05 44.77 11.49
CA ILE A 217 -6.85 43.36 11.83
C ILE A 217 -6.64 43.19 13.32
N PHE A 218 -5.77 43.99 13.92
CA PHE A 218 -5.48 43.91 15.35
C PHE A 218 -6.68 44.26 16.21
N SER A 219 -7.43 45.32 15.83
CA SER A 219 -8.66 45.70 16.48
C SER A 219 -9.73 44.62 16.36
N ALA A 220 -9.90 44.03 15.18
CA ALA A 220 -10.84 42.93 14.98
C ALA A 220 -10.47 41.71 15.83
N PHE A 221 -9.17 41.34 15.90
CA PHE A 221 -8.69 40.26 16.74
C PHE A 221 -8.96 40.49 18.22
N THR A 222 -8.64 41.69 18.75
CA THR A 222 -8.89 42.03 20.16
C THR A 222 -10.38 42.09 20.47
N SER A 223 -11.20 42.62 19.56
CA SER A 223 -12.67 42.64 19.66
C SER A 223 -13.23 41.21 19.68
N ASP A 224 -12.75 40.31 18.76
CA ASP A 224 -13.17 38.92 18.75
C ASP A 224 -12.74 38.19 20.03
N CYS A 225 -11.53 38.40 20.54
CA CYS A 225 -11.10 37.83 21.81
C CYS A 225 -12.02 38.25 22.99
N LYS A 226 -12.42 39.52 23.05
CA LYS A 226 -13.37 40.01 24.07
C LYS A 226 -14.77 39.42 23.89
N LYS A 227 -15.29 39.43 22.66
CA LYS A 227 -16.61 38.93 22.31
C LYS A 227 -16.78 37.46 22.55
N TYR A 228 -15.76 36.65 22.17
CA TYR A 228 -15.78 35.19 22.21
C TYR A 228 -14.97 34.59 23.35
N LYS A 229 -14.68 35.39 24.42
CA LYS A 229 -13.85 34.93 25.56
C LYS A 229 -14.29 33.59 26.14
N TYR A 230 -15.57 33.36 26.33
CA TYR A 230 -16.10 32.09 26.83
C TYR A 230 -15.91 30.95 25.81
N ALA A 231 -16.11 31.23 24.51
CA ALA A 231 -15.88 30.23 23.48
C ALA A 231 -14.38 29.84 23.39
N ILE A 232 -13.48 30.80 23.59
CA ILE A 232 -12.04 30.55 23.65
C ILE A 232 -11.68 29.67 24.86
N VAL A 233 -12.21 30.00 26.05
CA VAL A 233 -11.98 29.22 27.27
C VAL A 233 -12.49 27.79 27.11
N ILE A 234 -13.71 27.60 26.57
CA ILE A 234 -14.29 26.28 26.27
C ILE A 234 -13.40 25.53 25.25
N SER A 235 -12.90 26.23 24.23
CA SER A 235 -12.03 25.64 23.21
C SER A 235 -10.69 25.16 23.76
N VAL A 236 -10.10 25.92 24.67
CA VAL A 236 -8.91 25.49 25.43
C VAL A 236 -9.24 24.26 26.27
N GLY A 237 -10.40 24.27 26.96
CA GLY A 237 -10.88 23.09 27.70
C GLY A 237 -11.07 21.86 26.81
N ILE A 238 -11.66 22.00 25.62
CA ILE A 238 -11.80 20.91 24.64
C ILE A 238 -10.43 20.37 24.22
N PHE A 239 -9.49 21.27 23.89
CA PHE A 239 -8.14 20.88 23.49
C PHE A 239 -7.43 20.11 24.60
N LEU A 240 -7.45 20.62 25.83
CA LEU A 240 -6.82 19.97 26.97
C LEU A 240 -7.49 18.64 27.31
N LEU A 241 -8.81 18.59 27.29
CA LEU A 241 -9.58 17.37 27.62
C LEU A 241 -9.28 16.24 26.62
N ILE A 242 -9.30 16.52 25.31
CA ILE A 242 -9.01 15.50 24.29
C ILE A 242 -7.58 14.97 24.48
N ASN A 243 -6.58 15.85 24.56
CA ASN A 243 -5.20 15.43 24.74
C ASN A 243 -5.00 14.67 26.06
N PHE A 244 -5.57 15.15 27.14
CA PHE A 244 -5.51 14.49 28.44
C PHE A 244 -6.09 13.07 28.40
N LEU A 245 -7.31 12.90 27.84
CA LEU A 245 -7.96 11.60 27.75
C LEU A 245 -7.16 10.61 26.90
N PHE A 246 -6.75 11.01 25.72
CA PHE A 246 -6.04 10.12 24.81
C PHE A 246 -4.65 9.73 25.32
N TYR A 247 -3.84 10.67 25.77
CA TYR A 247 -2.49 10.38 26.26
C TYR A 247 -2.46 9.76 27.65
N SER A 248 -3.48 9.99 28.50
CA SER A 248 -3.63 9.24 29.75
C SER A 248 -4.26 7.86 29.56
N SER A 249 -4.48 7.43 28.32
CA SER A 249 -5.20 6.18 28.01
C SER A 249 -6.52 6.09 28.75
N PHE A 250 -7.33 7.17 28.63
CA PHE A 250 -8.61 7.32 29.34
C PHE A 250 -8.47 7.07 30.86
N LEU A 251 -7.49 7.72 31.47
CA LEU A 251 -7.17 7.72 32.91
C LEU A 251 -6.52 6.42 33.43
N THR A 252 -6.18 5.46 32.55
CA THR A 252 -5.52 4.21 32.96
C THR A 252 -3.98 4.30 33.00
N TYR A 253 -3.37 5.30 32.29
CA TYR A 253 -1.91 5.45 32.18
C TYR A 253 -1.45 6.91 32.16
N TYR A 254 -1.33 7.55 33.30
CA TYR A 254 -0.94 8.98 33.41
C TYR A 254 0.47 9.30 32.88
N LYS A 255 1.41 8.34 32.92
CA LYS A 255 2.77 8.55 32.39
C LYS A 255 2.80 8.91 30.90
N GLY A 256 1.79 8.49 30.14
CA GLY A 256 1.65 8.82 28.72
C GLY A 256 1.58 10.33 28.44
N ILE A 257 1.06 11.14 29.37
CA ILE A 257 0.97 12.60 29.20
C ILE A 257 2.36 13.23 29.06
N HIS A 258 3.34 12.77 29.85
CA HIS A 258 4.72 13.22 29.75
C HIS A 258 5.35 12.80 28.41
N GLY A 259 4.88 11.70 27.83
CA GLY A 259 5.33 11.17 26.55
C GLY A 259 5.17 12.15 25.39
N ILE A 260 4.21 13.09 25.44
CA ILE A 260 3.99 14.09 24.37
C ILE A 260 5.26 14.87 24.05
N LEU A 261 5.95 15.38 25.08
CA LEU A 261 7.19 16.16 24.91
C LEU A 261 8.36 15.27 24.51
N THR A 262 8.45 14.08 25.11
CA THR A 262 9.50 13.11 24.80
C THR A 262 9.45 12.64 23.35
N THR A 263 8.25 12.42 22.81
CA THR A 263 8.05 12.02 21.41
C THR A 263 8.62 13.02 20.41
N LEU A 264 8.44 14.32 20.66
CA LEU A 264 8.99 15.36 19.78
C LEU A 264 10.52 15.33 19.75
N ALA A 265 11.17 15.11 20.91
CA ALA A 265 12.62 15.00 21.00
C ALA A 265 13.15 13.74 20.28
N ILE A 266 12.43 12.62 20.38
CA ILE A 266 12.79 11.37 19.68
C ILE A 266 12.61 11.54 18.18
N TRP A 267 11.45 12.05 17.74
CA TRP A 267 11.15 12.22 16.32
C TRP A 267 12.12 13.19 15.62
N SER A 268 12.48 14.30 16.26
CA SER A 268 13.43 15.26 15.67
C SER A 268 14.80 14.63 15.37
N LYS A 269 15.25 13.70 16.22
CA LYS A 269 16.49 12.94 15.99
C LYS A 269 16.33 11.95 14.83
N THR A 270 15.21 11.20 14.79
CA THR A 270 14.95 10.21 13.73
C THR A 270 14.74 10.87 12.38
N GLY A 271 13.98 11.97 12.31
CA GLY A 271 13.71 12.69 11.08
C GLY A 271 14.94 13.31 10.41
N MET A 272 15.95 13.70 11.22
CA MET A 272 17.19 14.31 10.74
C MET A 272 18.32 13.31 10.47
N HIS A 273 18.33 12.16 11.16
CA HIS A 273 19.42 11.17 11.12
C HIS A 273 18.83 9.78 10.88
N ASP A 274 18.37 9.53 9.66
CA ASP A 274 17.83 8.22 9.29
C ASP A 274 18.93 7.15 9.29
N LYS A 275 18.82 6.21 10.24
CA LYS A 275 19.62 4.98 10.27
C LYS A 275 18.87 3.77 9.67
N GLY A 276 17.59 3.95 9.25
CA GLY A 276 16.69 2.86 8.86
C GLY A 276 16.49 2.67 7.36
N GLY A 277 17.24 3.38 6.49
CA GLY A 277 17.10 3.23 5.02
C GLY A 277 15.91 4.00 4.42
N HIS A 278 15.26 4.89 5.17
CA HIS A 278 14.17 5.73 4.68
C HIS A 278 14.64 7.04 4.03
N ALA A 279 15.95 7.32 4.03
CA ALA A 279 16.52 8.48 3.40
C ALA A 279 16.28 8.44 1.87
N LYS A 280 15.58 9.45 1.36
CA LYS A 280 15.29 9.59 -0.06
C LYS A 280 15.71 10.98 -0.56
N PRO A 281 16.10 11.12 -1.83
CA PRO A 281 16.53 12.41 -2.39
C PRO A 281 15.40 13.43 -2.37
N PHE A 282 15.77 14.74 -2.45
CA PHE A 282 14.81 15.87 -2.49
C PHE A 282 13.72 15.69 -3.56
N ILE A 283 14.09 15.18 -4.73
CA ILE A 283 13.19 14.98 -5.89
C ILE A 283 12.16 13.83 -5.69
N TYR A 284 12.23 13.06 -4.61
CA TYR A 284 11.43 11.86 -4.42
C TYR A 284 9.91 12.11 -4.60
N TYR A 285 9.33 13.07 -3.87
CA TYR A 285 7.89 13.33 -3.98
C TYR A 285 7.49 13.90 -5.34
N PHE A 286 8.38 14.63 -6.02
CA PHE A 286 8.12 15.05 -7.40
C PHE A 286 8.00 13.84 -8.33
N LYS A 287 8.90 12.85 -8.22
CA LYS A 287 8.83 11.61 -9.02
C LYS A 287 7.54 10.86 -8.76
N VAL A 288 7.13 10.74 -7.49
CA VAL A 288 5.88 10.06 -7.13
C VAL A 288 4.65 10.81 -7.66
N LEU A 289 4.61 12.14 -7.54
CA LEU A 289 3.54 12.97 -8.12
C LEU A 289 3.49 12.84 -9.65
N TYR A 290 4.65 12.88 -10.31
CA TYR A 290 4.74 12.75 -11.76
C TYR A 290 4.23 11.39 -12.25
N LYS A 291 4.62 10.31 -11.57
CA LYS A 291 4.28 8.94 -11.98
C LYS A 291 2.83 8.56 -11.67
N PHE A 292 2.29 8.97 -10.53
CA PHE A 292 1.01 8.50 -10.05
C PHE A 292 -0.08 9.58 -9.97
N GLU A 293 0.29 10.85 -9.86
CA GLU A 293 -0.63 11.96 -9.61
C GLU A 293 -0.42 13.10 -10.64
N LEU A 294 -0.02 12.76 -11.86
CA LEU A 294 0.30 13.73 -12.90
C LEU A 294 -0.79 14.81 -13.13
N PRO A 295 -2.08 14.47 -13.18
CA PRO A 295 -3.12 15.48 -13.32
C PRO A 295 -3.18 16.47 -12.14
N ILE A 296 -2.99 15.99 -10.91
CA ILE A 296 -2.94 16.84 -9.72
C ILE A 296 -1.71 17.76 -9.76
N LEU A 297 -0.57 17.22 -10.15
CA LEU A 297 0.66 18.00 -10.30
C LEU A 297 0.51 19.12 -11.33
N VAL A 298 0.08 18.78 -12.56
CA VAL A 298 -0.02 19.75 -13.67
C VAL A 298 -1.10 20.80 -13.38
N LEU A 299 -2.31 20.38 -13.01
CA LEU A 299 -3.41 21.30 -12.72
C LEU A 299 -3.15 22.11 -11.44
N GLY A 300 -2.48 21.52 -10.45
CA GLY A 300 -2.08 22.20 -9.21
C GLY A 300 -1.05 23.30 -9.45
N ILE A 301 -0.04 23.04 -10.28
CA ILE A 301 0.96 24.08 -10.70
C ILE A 301 0.26 25.19 -11.48
N ALA A 302 -0.63 24.85 -12.42
CA ALA A 302 -1.42 25.83 -13.14
C ALA A 302 -2.33 26.65 -12.18
N GLY A 303 -2.90 26.01 -11.18
CA GLY A 303 -3.68 26.63 -10.12
C GLY A 303 -2.86 27.57 -9.24
N PHE A 304 -1.64 27.20 -8.92
CA PHE A 304 -0.69 28.06 -8.20
C PHE A 304 -0.45 29.36 -8.99
N TYR A 305 -0.11 29.27 -10.27
CA TYR A 305 0.10 30.44 -11.13
C TYR A 305 -1.17 31.31 -11.25
N TYR A 306 -2.33 30.68 -11.43
CA TYR A 306 -3.62 31.37 -11.50
C TYR A 306 -3.95 32.12 -10.21
N ALA A 307 -3.69 31.49 -9.06
CA ALA A 307 -3.92 32.09 -7.75
C ALA A 307 -3.05 33.34 -7.49
N PHE A 308 -1.79 33.34 -7.95
CA PHE A 308 -0.93 34.51 -7.83
C PHE A 308 -1.37 35.67 -8.74
N ARG A 309 -1.94 35.38 -9.90
CA ARG A 309 -2.41 36.40 -10.83
C ARG A 309 -3.74 37.06 -10.46
N ARG A 310 -4.65 36.28 -9.85
CA ARG A 310 -6.03 36.69 -9.56
C ARG A 310 -6.44 36.37 -8.12
N GLY A 311 -5.48 36.14 -7.26
CA GLY A 311 -5.69 35.57 -5.96
C GLY A 311 -6.34 36.52 -4.95
N ASN A 312 -7.07 35.90 -4.07
CA ASN A 312 -7.53 36.48 -2.81
C ASN A 312 -6.80 35.78 -1.65
N LYS A 313 -7.03 36.23 -0.42
CA LYS A 313 -6.40 35.67 0.78
C LYS A 313 -6.46 34.14 0.87
N PHE A 314 -7.60 33.54 0.51
CA PHE A 314 -7.75 32.07 0.56
C PHE A 314 -6.87 31.36 -0.47
N THR A 315 -6.86 31.84 -1.72
CA THR A 315 -6.09 31.21 -2.79
C THR A 315 -4.56 31.36 -2.56
N VAL A 316 -4.13 32.51 -2.03
CA VAL A 316 -2.73 32.73 -1.63
C VAL A 316 -2.36 31.82 -0.47
N PHE A 317 -3.21 31.69 0.55
CA PHE A 317 -3.01 30.74 1.66
C PHE A 317 -2.82 29.30 1.14
N VAL A 318 -3.73 28.82 0.28
CA VAL A 318 -3.63 27.44 -0.26
C VAL A 318 -2.38 27.26 -1.11
N SER A 319 -1.99 28.28 -1.89
CA SER A 319 -0.75 28.27 -2.69
C SER A 319 0.50 28.13 -1.83
N LEU A 320 0.56 28.90 -0.75
CA LEU A 320 1.68 28.83 0.20
C LEU A 320 1.67 27.52 0.98
N TRP A 321 0.52 27.04 1.39
CA TRP A 321 0.39 25.72 1.99
C TRP A 321 0.93 24.64 1.04
N ALA A 322 0.52 24.64 -0.22
CA ALA A 322 0.97 23.66 -1.21
C ALA A 322 2.49 23.65 -1.40
N ILE A 323 3.09 24.83 -1.60
CA ILE A 323 4.53 24.93 -1.85
C ILE A 323 5.36 24.63 -0.59
N LEU A 324 4.92 25.12 0.58
CA LEU A 324 5.65 24.92 1.83
C LEU A 324 5.60 23.45 2.27
N VAL A 325 4.46 22.75 2.17
CA VAL A 325 4.39 21.33 2.52
C VAL A 325 5.26 20.51 1.56
N TYR A 326 5.25 20.81 0.25
CA TYR A 326 6.12 20.15 -0.70
C TYR A 326 7.60 20.36 -0.37
N ILE A 327 8.03 21.61 -0.13
CA ILE A 327 9.43 21.94 0.17
C ILE A 327 9.87 21.28 1.48
N ILE A 328 9.11 21.43 2.55
CA ILE A 328 9.50 20.94 3.88
C ILE A 328 9.60 19.42 3.89
N TYR A 329 8.60 18.69 3.36
CA TYR A 329 8.68 17.24 3.26
C TYR A 329 9.78 16.75 2.31
N SER A 330 10.13 17.54 1.27
CA SER A 330 11.25 17.22 0.38
C SER A 330 12.62 17.47 1.01
N LEU A 331 12.73 18.43 1.92
CA LEU A 331 13.97 18.71 2.66
C LEU A 331 14.28 17.69 3.75
N ILE A 332 13.27 17.16 4.41
CA ILE A 332 13.45 16.15 5.47
C ILE A 332 13.99 14.85 4.83
N PRO A 333 15.13 14.31 5.30
CA PRO A 333 15.71 13.08 4.72
C PRO A 333 14.79 11.87 4.83
N TYR A 334 14.18 11.67 5.99
CA TYR A 334 13.22 10.58 6.23
C TYR A 334 11.94 10.76 5.41
N LYS A 335 11.70 9.87 4.45
CA LYS A 335 10.56 9.95 3.53
C LYS A 335 9.88 8.60 3.38
N THR A 336 8.60 8.59 3.70
CA THR A 336 7.70 7.46 3.42
C THR A 336 6.66 7.87 2.37
N PRO A 337 6.18 6.93 1.53
CA PRO A 337 5.29 7.28 0.41
C PRO A 337 3.95 7.90 0.86
N TRP A 338 3.40 7.49 2.00
CA TRP A 338 2.11 7.99 2.49
C TRP A 338 2.10 9.47 2.89
N LEU A 339 3.27 10.07 3.17
CA LEU A 339 3.36 11.51 3.44
C LEU A 339 2.93 12.38 2.24
N ILE A 340 2.91 11.80 1.03
CA ILE A 340 2.43 12.47 -0.17
C ILE A 340 0.97 12.95 -0.05
N LEU A 341 0.15 12.30 0.79
CA LEU A 341 -1.25 12.69 1.01
C LEU A 341 -1.38 14.15 1.46
N ASN A 342 -0.44 14.62 2.29
CA ASN A 342 -0.37 16.00 2.77
C ASN A 342 -0.04 17.00 1.64
N ILE A 343 0.64 16.55 0.59
CA ILE A 343 0.98 17.35 -0.60
C ILE A 343 -0.19 17.35 -1.59
N ILE A 344 -0.79 16.19 -1.84
CA ILE A 344 -1.89 16.02 -2.80
C ILE A 344 -3.08 16.92 -2.46
N LEU A 345 -3.44 17.05 -1.18
CA LEU A 345 -4.62 17.80 -0.76
C LEU A 345 -4.61 19.27 -1.22
N PRO A 346 -3.63 20.12 -0.86
CA PRO A 346 -3.63 21.51 -1.30
C PRO A 346 -3.40 21.66 -2.81
N PHE A 347 -2.63 20.77 -3.46
CA PHE A 347 -2.50 20.76 -4.93
C PHE A 347 -3.83 20.46 -5.62
N SER A 348 -4.64 19.54 -5.10
CA SER A 348 -5.98 19.24 -5.61
C SER A 348 -6.94 20.41 -5.46
N ILE A 349 -6.85 21.18 -4.36
CA ILE A 349 -7.65 22.39 -4.15
C ILE A 349 -7.25 23.46 -5.19
N LEU A 350 -5.96 23.67 -5.43
CA LEU A 350 -5.46 24.59 -6.47
C LEU A 350 -5.91 24.16 -7.87
N ALA A 351 -5.84 22.88 -8.18
CA ALA A 351 -6.33 22.31 -9.44
C ALA A 351 -7.82 22.62 -9.64
N GLY A 352 -8.63 22.44 -8.60
CA GLY A 352 -10.05 22.79 -8.63
C GLY A 352 -10.30 24.29 -8.85
N ILE A 353 -9.54 25.16 -8.17
CA ILE A 353 -9.63 26.62 -8.35
C ILE A 353 -9.30 26.99 -9.81
N PHE A 354 -8.26 26.39 -10.39
CA PHE A 354 -7.86 26.63 -11.78
C PHE A 354 -8.94 26.18 -12.76
N VAL A 355 -9.45 24.97 -12.63
CA VAL A 355 -10.49 24.41 -13.50
C VAL A 355 -11.78 25.24 -13.40
N ASN A 356 -12.15 25.68 -12.20
CA ASN A 356 -13.27 26.59 -12.02
C ASN A 356 -13.06 27.95 -12.72
N GLY A 357 -11.85 28.46 -12.67
CA GLY A 357 -11.44 29.69 -13.38
C GLY A 357 -11.55 29.54 -14.90
N ILE A 358 -11.04 28.42 -15.46
CA ILE A 358 -11.19 28.13 -16.89
C ILE A 358 -12.67 27.99 -17.25
N PHE A 359 -13.44 27.19 -16.49
CA PHE A 359 -14.86 26.99 -16.75
C PHE A 359 -15.66 28.30 -16.79
N GLY A 360 -15.29 29.26 -15.95
CA GLY A 360 -15.92 30.58 -15.90
C GLY A 360 -15.71 31.45 -17.16
N ILE A 361 -14.71 31.18 -17.97
CA ILE A 361 -14.44 31.92 -19.22
C ILE A 361 -15.00 31.23 -20.47
N LEU A 362 -15.53 29.99 -20.36
CA LEU A 362 -16.14 29.27 -21.45
C LEU A 362 -17.51 29.88 -21.79
N LYS A 363 -17.69 30.40 -23.01
CA LYS A 363 -18.93 31.07 -23.45
C LYS A 363 -19.58 30.39 -24.66
N LYS A 364 -18.79 29.77 -25.54
CA LYS A 364 -19.28 29.21 -26.80
C LYS A 364 -19.47 27.71 -26.69
N ARG A 365 -20.40 27.11 -27.42
CA ARG A 365 -20.68 25.66 -27.40
C ARG A 365 -19.45 24.82 -27.72
N TRP A 366 -18.61 25.25 -28.68
CA TRP A 366 -17.38 24.51 -29.02
C TRP A 366 -16.32 24.52 -27.91
N HIS A 367 -16.30 25.55 -27.01
CA HIS A 367 -15.42 25.50 -25.83
C HIS A 367 -15.77 24.32 -24.93
N TYR A 368 -17.07 24.09 -24.71
CA TYR A 368 -17.54 22.98 -23.90
C TYR A 368 -17.31 21.62 -24.59
N ALA A 369 -17.44 21.60 -25.95
CA ALA A 369 -17.15 20.40 -26.76
C ALA A 369 -15.69 19.94 -26.65
N ILE A 370 -14.74 20.86 -26.40
CA ILE A 370 -13.33 20.55 -26.15
C ILE A 370 -13.10 20.26 -24.66
N PHE A 371 -13.67 21.07 -23.78
CA PHE A 371 -13.43 20.98 -22.35
C PHE A 371 -13.87 19.64 -21.76
N TYR A 372 -15.09 19.18 -22.04
CA TYR A 372 -15.62 17.97 -21.43
C TYR A 372 -14.85 16.69 -21.83
N PRO A 373 -14.49 16.43 -23.08
CA PRO A 373 -13.67 15.26 -23.42
C PRO A 373 -12.31 15.25 -22.71
N ILE A 374 -11.62 16.39 -22.64
CA ILE A 374 -10.35 16.52 -21.92
C ILE A 374 -10.55 16.26 -20.43
N TYR A 375 -11.59 16.87 -19.84
CA TYR A 375 -11.93 16.72 -18.43
C TYR A 375 -12.24 15.26 -18.08
N ILE A 376 -13.08 14.59 -18.87
CA ILE A 376 -13.42 13.18 -18.69
C ILE A 376 -12.18 12.29 -18.91
N GLY A 377 -11.35 12.58 -19.91
CA GLY A 377 -10.12 11.86 -20.19
C GLY A 377 -9.13 11.90 -19.02
N ILE A 378 -8.95 13.06 -18.39
CA ILE A 378 -8.10 13.25 -17.21
C ILE A 378 -8.58 12.34 -16.06
N PHE A 379 -9.88 12.34 -15.76
CA PHE A 379 -10.43 11.52 -14.68
C PHE A 379 -10.44 10.03 -15.03
N GLY A 380 -10.74 9.68 -16.28
CA GLY A 380 -10.65 8.29 -16.77
C GLY A 380 -9.24 7.73 -16.63
N PHE A 381 -8.23 8.50 -17.02
CA PHE A 381 -6.82 8.12 -16.86
C PHE A 381 -6.42 7.96 -15.37
N THR A 382 -6.79 8.91 -14.52
CA THR A 382 -6.47 8.83 -13.07
C THR A 382 -7.18 7.66 -12.42
N CYS A 383 -8.44 7.40 -12.79
CA CYS A 383 -9.21 6.26 -12.31
C CYS A 383 -8.57 4.93 -12.74
N TYR A 384 -8.13 4.84 -14.00
CA TYR A 384 -7.39 3.67 -14.49
C TYR A 384 -6.12 3.42 -13.67
N GLN A 385 -5.29 4.46 -13.43
CA GLN A 385 -4.09 4.32 -12.60
C GLN A 385 -4.43 3.88 -11.17
N SER A 386 -5.52 4.43 -10.60
CA SER A 386 -6.00 4.05 -9.27
C SER A 386 -6.42 2.58 -9.21
N ILE A 387 -7.18 2.11 -10.20
CA ILE A 387 -7.61 0.70 -10.29
C ILE A 387 -6.40 -0.21 -10.44
N MET A 388 -5.45 0.14 -11.32
CA MET A 388 -4.25 -0.67 -11.53
C MET A 388 -3.40 -0.80 -10.26
N LEU A 389 -3.21 0.30 -9.52
CA LEU A 389 -2.46 0.27 -8.27
C LEU A 389 -3.20 -0.50 -7.16
N ASN A 390 -4.48 -0.18 -6.94
CA ASN A 390 -5.22 -0.67 -5.77
C ASN A 390 -5.68 -2.13 -5.89
N PHE A 391 -5.90 -2.64 -7.12
CA PHE A 391 -6.54 -3.94 -7.32
C PHE A 391 -5.72 -4.94 -8.13
N LYS A 392 -4.73 -4.48 -8.92
CA LYS A 392 -3.86 -5.39 -9.70
C LYS A 392 -2.43 -5.44 -9.17
N ASN A 393 -1.82 -4.27 -8.94
CA ASN A 393 -0.40 -4.14 -8.64
C ASN A 393 -0.12 -3.71 -7.19
N TYR A 394 -1.03 -4.04 -6.27
CA TYR A 394 -1.00 -3.60 -4.88
C TYR A 394 0.18 -4.15 -4.06
N ASP A 395 0.86 -5.19 -4.54
CA ASP A 395 2.05 -5.80 -3.94
C ASP A 395 3.27 -5.79 -4.89
N ASP A 396 3.23 -4.99 -5.97
CA ASP A 396 4.28 -4.87 -6.96
C ASP A 396 5.25 -3.75 -6.58
N GLU A 397 6.48 -4.10 -6.21
CA GLU A 397 7.51 -3.16 -5.75
C GLU A 397 8.04 -2.19 -6.81
N ARG A 398 7.71 -2.40 -8.09
CA ARG A 398 7.99 -1.43 -9.17
C ARG A 398 7.21 -0.12 -9.01
N TYR A 399 6.19 -0.13 -8.14
CA TYR A 399 5.40 1.03 -7.78
C TYR A 399 5.90 1.61 -6.46
N GLU A 400 6.44 2.83 -6.45
CA GLU A 400 7.01 3.46 -5.25
C GLU A 400 6.00 3.66 -4.11
N LEU A 401 4.70 3.64 -4.43
CA LEU A 401 3.62 3.67 -3.43
C LEU A 401 3.45 2.32 -2.72
N VAL A 402 3.87 1.22 -3.36
CA VAL A 402 3.85 -0.14 -2.80
C VAL A 402 5.15 -0.35 -2.01
N TYR A 403 5.24 0.32 -0.86
CA TYR A 403 6.46 0.36 -0.07
C TYR A 403 6.42 -0.68 1.05
N VAL A 404 7.39 -1.61 1.07
CA VAL A 404 7.52 -2.67 2.09
C VAL A 404 6.20 -3.46 2.30
N GLN A 405 5.39 -3.55 1.26
CA GLN A 405 4.09 -4.23 1.29
C GLN A 405 4.28 -5.75 1.41
N THR A 406 3.50 -6.39 2.25
CA THR A 406 3.40 -7.84 2.31
C THR A 406 2.93 -8.40 0.97
N LYS A 407 3.66 -9.37 0.43
CA LYS A 407 3.32 -10.01 -0.85
C LYS A 407 2.11 -10.93 -0.67
N ARG A 408 1.33 -11.11 -1.73
CA ARG A 408 0.14 -12.00 -1.73
C ARG A 408 0.47 -13.46 -1.41
N ASP A 409 1.74 -13.86 -1.53
CA ASP A 409 2.21 -15.21 -1.20
C ASP A 409 2.03 -15.56 0.29
N VAL A 410 1.84 -14.56 1.15
CA VAL A 410 1.44 -14.78 2.55
C VAL A 410 0.13 -15.57 2.66
N TYR A 411 -0.80 -15.41 1.73
CA TYR A 411 -2.05 -16.17 1.75
C TYR A 411 -1.82 -17.67 1.51
N ASN A 412 -0.82 -18.04 0.70
CA ASN A 412 -0.40 -19.43 0.55
C ASN A 412 0.16 -19.99 1.87
N LEU A 413 0.96 -19.20 2.60
CA LEU A 413 1.41 -19.56 3.94
C LEU A 413 0.22 -19.76 4.90
N LEU A 414 -0.76 -18.85 4.89
CA LEU A 414 -1.94 -18.95 5.75
C LEU A 414 -2.81 -20.17 5.42
N ASP A 415 -3.02 -20.46 4.14
CA ASP A 415 -3.73 -21.65 3.69
C ASP A 415 -2.99 -22.94 4.08
N ARG A 416 -1.65 -22.91 4.07
CA ARG A 416 -0.82 -24.00 4.55
C ARG A 416 -1.02 -24.20 6.07
N MET A 417 -0.95 -23.13 6.86
CA MET A 417 -1.20 -23.19 8.31
C MET A 417 -2.60 -23.68 8.64
N LYS A 418 -3.61 -23.21 7.90
CA LYS A 418 -5.00 -23.67 8.03
C LYS A 418 -5.13 -25.16 7.75
N SER A 419 -4.51 -25.66 6.70
CA SER A 419 -4.53 -27.07 6.33
C SER A 419 -3.88 -27.96 7.40
N LEU A 420 -2.73 -27.53 7.94
CA LEU A 420 -2.05 -28.21 9.04
C LEU A 420 -2.90 -28.22 10.32
N SER A 421 -3.49 -27.06 10.67
CA SER A 421 -4.31 -26.94 11.88
C SER A 421 -5.62 -27.73 11.82
N ASN A 422 -6.16 -28.00 10.64
CA ASN A 422 -7.32 -28.87 10.47
C ASN A 422 -7.02 -30.33 10.90
N SER A 423 -5.76 -30.74 10.83
CA SER A 423 -5.33 -32.10 11.21
C SER A 423 -4.89 -32.21 12.67
N CYS A 424 -4.28 -31.15 13.25
CA CYS A 424 -3.72 -31.20 14.62
C CYS A 424 -4.30 -30.16 15.57
N GLY A 425 -5.30 -29.37 15.12
CA GLY A 425 -5.97 -28.34 15.91
C GLY A 425 -5.24 -27.01 15.96
N LYS A 426 -5.99 -25.94 16.28
CA LYS A 426 -5.45 -24.56 16.40
C LYS A 426 -4.50 -24.36 17.60
N ASN A 427 -4.36 -25.35 18.46
CA ASN A 427 -3.42 -25.34 19.59
C ASN A 427 -2.00 -25.79 19.19
N MET A 428 -1.78 -26.06 17.91
CA MET A 428 -0.45 -26.38 17.34
C MET A 428 0.57 -25.31 17.73
N VAL A 429 1.75 -25.75 18.16
CA VAL A 429 2.88 -24.85 18.44
C VAL A 429 3.50 -24.40 17.13
N ILE A 430 3.57 -23.09 16.94
CA ILE A 430 4.23 -22.44 15.81
C ILE A 430 5.32 -21.53 16.37
N ASN A 431 6.59 -21.85 16.13
CA ASN A 431 7.69 -20.99 16.53
C ASN A 431 8.09 -20.06 15.37
N ILE A 432 7.93 -18.77 15.56
CA ILE A 432 8.35 -17.73 14.61
C ILE A 432 9.69 -17.16 15.11
N VAL A 433 10.79 -17.64 14.52
CA VAL A 433 12.18 -17.32 14.92
C VAL A 433 12.85 -16.37 13.93
N SER A 434 12.09 -15.40 13.44
CA SER A 434 12.49 -14.37 12.49
C SER A 434 12.29 -12.99 13.08
N LYS A 435 13.13 -12.01 12.71
CA LYS A 435 12.91 -10.58 13.02
C LYS A 435 11.83 -9.98 12.11
N GLU A 436 11.67 -10.56 10.93
CA GLU A 436 10.83 -10.07 9.85
C GLU A 436 9.43 -10.71 9.89
N TYR A 437 8.74 -10.68 11.04
CA TYR A 437 7.47 -11.37 11.23
C TYR A 437 6.22 -10.51 11.03
N TRP A 438 6.32 -9.17 10.97
CA TRP A 438 5.14 -8.33 10.73
C TRP A 438 4.60 -8.51 9.31
N PRO A 439 3.28 -8.73 9.11
CA PRO A 439 2.14 -8.63 10.06
C PRO A 439 1.61 -9.98 10.59
N LEU A 440 2.41 -11.04 10.69
CA LEU A 440 1.94 -12.38 11.11
C LEU A 440 1.18 -12.41 12.45
N PRO A 441 1.45 -11.56 13.48
CA PRO A 441 0.67 -11.57 14.72
C PRO A 441 -0.83 -11.35 14.48
N TRP A 442 -1.20 -10.54 13.49
CA TRP A 442 -2.60 -10.37 13.10
C TRP A 442 -3.20 -11.65 12.53
N TYR A 443 -2.54 -12.27 11.60
CA TYR A 443 -3.02 -13.48 10.93
C TYR A 443 -3.03 -14.71 11.84
N PHE A 444 -2.11 -14.76 12.80
CA PHE A 444 -2.00 -15.88 13.75
C PHE A 444 -2.71 -15.63 15.08
N ARG A 445 -3.54 -14.59 15.19
CA ARG A 445 -4.27 -14.24 16.43
C ARG A 445 -5.15 -15.37 16.99
N GLU A 446 -5.59 -16.30 16.14
CA GLU A 446 -6.37 -17.45 16.55
C GLU A 446 -5.53 -18.66 16.98
N TYR A 447 -4.23 -18.65 16.73
CA TYR A 447 -3.30 -19.71 17.12
C TYR A 447 -2.68 -19.37 18.47
N LYS A 448 -3.27 -19.88 19.56
CA LYS A 448 -2.86 -19.54 20.95
C LYS A 448 -1.40 -19.85 21.26
N ASN A 449 -0.80 -20.83 20.55
CA ASN A 449 0.57 -21.27 20.73
C ASN A 449 1.52 -20.77 19.62
N ALA A 450 1.13 -19.75 18.85
CA ALA A 450 2.06 -19.04 17.97
C ALA A 450 2.97 -18.14 18.83
N ARG A 451 4.29 -18.37 18.75
CA ARG A 451 5.30 -17.71 19.58
C ARG A 451 6.26 -16.92 18.72
N PHE A 452 6.32 -15.61 18.92
CA PHE A 452 7.13 -14.66 18.15
C PHE A 452 8.42 -14.35 18.92
N TRP A 453 9.53 -15.01 18.56
CA TRP A 453 10.81 -14.90 19.27
C TRP A 453 11.72 -13.80 18.73
N GLY A 454 11.51 -13.37 17.49
CA GLY A 454 12.33 -12.35 16.82
C GLY A 454 13.73 -12.79 16.44
N ASN A 455 14.20 -13.96 16.89
CA ASN A 455 15.48 -14.57 16.55
C ASN A 455 15.45 -16.08 16.80
N VAL A 456 16.49 -16.80 16.30
CA VAL A 456 16.61 -18.24 16.53
C VAL A 456 17.03 -18.51 17.97
N ILE A 457 16.16 -19.20 18.71
CA ILE A 457 16.34 -19.60 20.11
C ILE A 457 17.12 -20.91 20.22
N ASP A 458 17.51 -21.31 21.45
CA ASP A 458 18.33 -22.52 21.68
C ASP A 458 17.57 -23.81 21.45
N ASN A 459 16.27 -23.85 21.71
CA ASN A 459 15.41 -24.99 21.39
C ASN A 459 14.24 -24.55 20.50
N PRO A 460 14.46 -24.45 19.18
CA PRO A 460 13.45 -23.97 18.25
C PRO A 460 12.42 -25.02 17.86
N ASN A 461 12.63 -26.30 18.23
CA ASN A 461 11.86 -27.43 17.74
C ASN A 461 10.36 -27.30 18.06
N ALA A 462 9.52 -27.37 17.04
CA ALA A 462 8.08 -27.28 17.09
C ALA A 462 7.47 -27.99 15.86
N PRO A 463 6.18 -28.33 15.86
CA PRO A 463 5.51 -28.87 14.68
C PRO A 463 5.68 -28.00 13.44
N VAL A 464 5.68 -26.68 13.62
CA VAL A 464 5.97 -25.68 12.56
C VAL A 464 6.93 -24.62 13.08
N ILE A 465 7.95 -24.31 12.28
CA ILE A 465 8.92 -23.25 12.58
C ILE A 465 8.97 -22.32 11.35
N LEU A 466 8.79 -21.02 11.57
CA LEU A 466 8.95 -20.00 10.56
C LEU A 466 10.23 -19.21 10.83
N VAL A 467 11.12 -19.15 9.85
CA VAL A 467 12.41 -18.45 9.92
C VAL A 467 12.60 -17.60 8.66
N ASP A 468 13.28 -16.47 8.74
CA ASP A 468 13.75 -15.76 7.55
C ASP A 468 15.04 -16.41 7.00
N LYS A 469 15.35 -16.13 5.72
CA LYS A 469 16.53 -16.70 5.06
C LYS A 469 17.83 -16.41 5.83
N SER A 470 17.93 -15.28 6.50
CA SER A 470 19.14 -14.90 7.26
C SER A 470 19.35 -15.76 8.51
N GLY A 471 18.27 -16.24 9.12
CA GLY A 471 18.29 -17.11 10.30
C GLY A 471 18.38 -18.61 9.97
N GLU A 472 18.20 -19.00 8.69
CA GLU A 472 18.03 -20.40 8.29
C GLU A 472 19.22 -21.29 8.66
N ASN A 473 20.45 -20.85 8.43
CA ASN A 473 21.65 -21.65 8.76
C ASN A 473 21.75 -21.89 10.27
N LYS A 474 21.50 -20.84 11.06
CA LYS A 474 21.48 -20.93 12.52
C LYS A 474 20.38 -21.84 13.06
N LEU A 475 19.24 -21.91 12.36
CA LEU A 475 18.17 -22.84 12.68
C LEU A 475 18.57 -24.27 12.38
N LYS A 476 19.16 -24.56 11.21
CA LYS A 476 19.58 -25.91 10.81
C LYS A 476 20.53 -26.56 11.82
N GLU A 477 21.44 -25.78 12.43
CA GLU A 477 22.38 -26.27 13.46
C GLU A 477 21.67 -26.76 14.74
N LYS A 478 20.44 -26.23 15.02
CA LYS A 478 19.69 -26.49 16.25
C LYS A 478 18.48 -27.38 16.05
N LEU A 479 18.15 -27.75 14.81
CA LEU A 479 17.03 -28.63 14.51
C LEU A 479 17.30 -30.05 14.96
N LYS A 480 16.26 -30.68 15.58
CA LYS A 480 16.23 -32.08 15.94
C LYS A 480 15.03 -32.74 15.25
N GLY A 481 15.32 -33.82 14.49
CA GLY A 481 14.31 -34.54 13.72
C GLY A 481 14.19 -34.08 12.26
N ASN A 482 13.26 -34.67 11.54
CA ASN A 482 13.09 -34.47 10.11
C ASN A 482 12.00 -33.42 9.84
N TYR A 483 12.30 -32.48 8.99
CA TYR A 483 11.40 -31.40 8.58
C TYR A 483 11.31 -31.32 7.05
N LYS A 484 10.11 -31.08 6.54
CA LYS A 484 9.89 -30.62 5.16
C LYS A 484 9.97 -29.10 5.13
N LYS A 485 10.61 -28.58 4.09
CA LYS A 485 10.86 -27.17 3.91
C LYS A 485 9.93 -26.63 2.81
N GLU A 486 9.26 -25.51 3.09
CA GLU A 486 8.51 -24.72 2.10
C GLU A 486 8.89 -23.23 2.23
N ARG A 487 8.95 -22.53 1.11
CA ARG A 487 9.39 -21.14 1.04
C ARG A 487 8.25 -20.22 0.63
N PHE A 488 8.21 -19.03 1.22
CA PHE A 488 7.19 -18.02 0.93
C PHE A 488 7.85 -16.65 0.81
N VAL A 489 7.53 -15.92 -0.27
CA VAL A 489 7.96 -14.54 -0.42
C VAL A 489 7.07 -13.65 0.40
N PHE A 490 7.62 -13.09 1.45
CA PHE A 490 6.84 -12.38 2.47
C PHE A 490 6.75 -10.87 2.20
N ARG A 491 7.87 -10.25 1.88
CA ARG A 491 8.01 -8.83 1.49
C ARG A 491 9.15 -8.69 0.49
N PRO A 492 9.30 -7.54 -0.18
CA PRO A 492 10.47 -7.31 -1.03
C PRO A 492 11.78 -7.61 -0.29
N GLY A 493 12.56 -8.54 -0.81
CA GLY A 493 13.83 -9.00 -0.20
C GLY A 493 13.69 -9.84 1.07
N VAL A 494 12.48 -10.14 1.55
CA VAL A 494 12.23 -10.95 2.76
C VAL A 494 11.51 -12.23 2.43
N TRP A 495 12.16 -13.35 2.75
CA TRP A 495 11.65 -14.69 2.56
C TRP A 495 11.42 -15.35 3.91
N LEU A 496 10.26 -15.99 4.05
CA LEU A 496 9.98 -16.89 5.17
C LEU A 496 10.06 -18.33 4.71
N VAL A 497 10.76 -19.14 5.48
CA VAL A 497 10.89 -20.57 5.27
C VAL A 497 10.12 -21.27 6.38
N ALA A 498 9.15 -22.09 6.01
CA ALA A 498 8.40 -22.94 6.92
C ALA A 498 9.09 -24.32 7.00
N TYR A 499 9.55 -24.68 8.18
CA TYR A 499 9.98 -26.02 8.55
C TYR A 499 8.82 -26.71 9.21
N ILE A 500 8.25 -27.73 8.56
CA ILE A 500 7.10 -28.51 9.00
C ILE A 500 7.58 -29.91 9.36
N GLN A 501 7.31 -30.42 10.56
CA GLN A 501 7.69 -31.78 10.94
C GLN A 501 7.20 -32.80 9.91
N GLU A 502 8.05 -33.69 9.48
CA GLU A 502 7.78 -34.62 8.37
C GLU A 502 6.56 -35.50 8.64
N GLY A 503 6.38 -35.96 9.87
CA GLY A 503 5.19 -36.73 10.26
C GLY A 503 3.90 -35.94 10.08
N LEU A 504 3.88 -34.67 10.47
CA LEU A 504 2.73 -33.78 10.29
C LEU A 504 2.49 -33.48 8.81
N TYR A 505 3.56 -33.19 8.06
CA TYR A 505 3.49 -32.93 6.63
C TYR A 505 2.88 -34.13 5.88
N ASN A 506 3.39 -35.34 6.14
CA ASN A 506 2.92 -36.56 5.49
C ASN A 506 1.48 -36.92 5.88
N ALA A 507 1.06 -36.65 7.12
CA ALA A 507 -0.33 -36.84 7.55
C ALA A 507 -1.32 -35.99 6.74
N VAL A 508 -0.91 -34.77 6.35
CA VAL A 508 -1.78 -33.82 5.62
C VAL A 508 -1.65 -33.97 4.10
N TYR A 509 -0.42 -34.20 3.61
CA TYR A 509 -0.10 -34.12 2.19
C TYR A 509 0.42 -35.43 1.60
N GLY A 510 0.83 -36.41 2.43
CA GLY A 510 1.49 -37.64 1.99
C GLY A 510 0.68 -38.42 0.96
N LYS A 511 -0.64 -38.56 1.18
CA LYS A 511 -1.52 -39.23 0.22
C LYS A 511 -1.68 -38.50 -1.12
N LYS A 512 -1.53 -37.17 -1.13
CA LYS A 512 -1.53 -36.36 -2.38
C LYS A 512 -0.17 -36.35 -3.07
N ALA A 513 0.92 -36.39 -2.29
CA ALA A 513 2.28 -36.44 -2.82
C ALA A 513 2.56 -37.81 -3.47
N GLU A 514 2.13 -38.92 -2.84
CA GLU A 514 2.25 -40.26 -3.41
C GLU A 514 1.43 -40.42 -4.69
N SER A 515 0.24 -39.82 -4.78
CA SER A 515 -0.58 -39.83 -6.01
C SER A 515 0.00 -38.93 -7.13
N LYS A 516 0.81 -37.93 -6.79
CA LYS A 516 1.55 -37.10 -7.78
C LYS A 516 2.98 -37.58 -8.05
N ALA A 517 3.60 -38.29 -7.11
CA ALA A 517 4.94 -38.87 -7.23
C ALA A 517 4.88 -40.32 -7.68
N ALA A 518 3.72 -40.97 -7.71
CA ALA A 518 3.58 -42.20 -8.43
C ALA A 518 3.99 -41.91 -9.88
N ALA A 519 5.18 -42.36 -10.27
CA ALA A 519 5.64 -42.29 -11.63
C ALA A 519 4.46 -42.68 -12.52
N LEU A 520 4.02 -41.73 -13.35
CA LEU A 520 3.04 -42.07 -14.36
C LEU A 520 3.66 -43.24 -15.09
N PRO A 521 3.00 -44.42 -15.15
CA PRO A 521 3.56 -45.58 -15.82
C PRO A 521 4.07 -45.10 -17.18
N ILE A 522 5.24 -45.56 -17.63
CA ILE A 522 5.75 -45.32 -18.97
C ILE A 522 4.62 -45.72 -19.92
N THR A 523 3.72 -44.85 -20.18
CA THR A 523 2.62 -45.06 -21.09
C THR A 523 3.25 -44.96 -22.44
N LYS A 524 3.17 -46.03 -23.23
CA LYS A 524 3.49 -45.95 -24.67
C LYS A 524 2.55 -44.97 -25.32
N VAL A 525 2.93 -43.68 -25.27
CA VAL A 525 2.17 -42.61 -25.89
C VAL A 525 2.44 -42.67 -27.37
N SER A 526 1.39 -42.76 -28.19
CA SER A 526 1.52 -42.70 -29.63
C SER A 526 1.82 -41.27 -30.08
N LYS A 527 2.66 -41.09 -31.06
CA LYS A 527 2.98 -39.78 -31.66
C LYS A 527 1.74 -39.06 -32.16
N ASP A 528 0.72 -39.81 -32.61
CA ASP A 528 -0.54 -39.25 -33.12
C ASP A 528 -1.41 -38.57 -32.03
N GLU A 529 -1.15 -38.86 -30.74
CA GLU A 529 -1.84 -38.28 -29.60
C GLU A 529 -1.16 -36.99 -29.10
N LEU A 530 -0.02 -36.63 -29.71
CA LEU A 530 0.83 -35.54 -29.23
C LEU A 530 0.90 -34.38 -30.21
N GLU A 531 1.03 -33.17 -29.67
CA GLU A 531 1.38 -31.94 -30.37
C GLU A 531 2.72 -31.40 -29.88
N SER A 532 3.45 -30.71 -30.78
CA SER A 532 4.73 -30.08 -30.44
C SER A 532 4.55 -28.88 -29.49
N GLY A 533 5.48 -28.72 -28.56
CA GLY A 533 5.50 -27.67 -27.57
C GLY A 533 5.26 -28.19 -26.14
N LEU A 534 5.65 -27.42 -25.16
CA LEU A 534 5.54 -27.78 -23.75
C LEU A 534 4.58 -26.82 -23.01
N PRO A 535 3.47 -27.31 -22.41
CA PRO A 535 2.57 -26.48 -21.63
C PRO A 535 3.27 -25.95 -20.38
N GLY A 536 3.19 -24.63 -20.16
CA GLY A 536 3.65 -23.94 -18.98
C GLY A 536 2.50 -23.37 -18.17
N LYS A 537 2.49 -23.61 -16.86
CA LYS A 537 1.58 -23.03 -15.88
C LYS A 537 2.35 -22.01 -15.06
N TYR A 538 1.84 -20.79 -14.95
CA TYR A 538 2.49 -19.65 -14.34
C TYR A 538 1.78 -19.26 -13.05
N TYR A 539 2.53 -19.11 -11.97
CA TYR A 539 2.00 -18.84 -10.62
C TYR A 539 2.65 -17.59 -10.02
N TYR A 540 1.90 -16.82 -9.23
CA TYR A 540 2.46 -15.72 -8.43
C TYR A 540 3.03 -16.19 -7.09
N ASN A 541 3.67 -17.35 -7.09
CA ASN A 541 4.44 -17.90 -5.98
C ASN A 541 5.54 -18.81 -6.54
N ILE A 542 6.58 -19.05 -5.75
CA ILE A 542 7.75 -19.83 -6.16
C ILE A 542 7.55 -21.35 -6.07
N GLU A 543 6.58 -21.80 -5.26
CA GLU A 543 6.32 -23.25 -5.08
C GLU A 543 5.37 -23.81 -6.17
N CYS A 544 4.90 -22.97 -7.10
CA CYS A 544 3.94 -23.34 -8.15
C CYS A 544 2.66 -23.99 -7.59
N ILE A 545 2.10 -23.45 -6.52
CA ILE A 545 0.90 -23.97 -5.84
C ILE A 545 -0.32 -23.08 -6.10
N GLY A 546 -1.52 -23.70 -6.00
CA GLY A 546 -2.79 -22.98 -6.21
C GLY A 546 -3.21 -22.90 -7.67
N THR A 547 -3.98 -21.86 -8.02
CA THR A 547 -4.46 -21.65 -9.38
C THR A 547 -3.45 -20.84 -10.18
N PRO A 548 -3.01 -21.31 -11.38
CA PRO A 548 -2.13 -20.53 -12.22
C PRO A 548 -2.85 -19.28 -12.73
N PHE A 549 -2.14 -18.16 -12.80
CA PHE A 549 -2.69 -16.93 -13.39
C PHE A 549 -2.62 -16.92 -14.93
N LEU A 550 -1.77 -17.79 -15.50
CA LEU A 550 -1.62 -17.98 -16.94
C LEU A 550 -1.26 -19.44 -17.22
N SER A 551 -1.83 -19.99 -18.28
CA SER A 551 -1.40 -21.26 -18.87
C SER A 551 -1.24 -21.08 -20.37
N LYS A 552 -0.10 -21.48 -20.93
CA LYS A 552 0.19 -21.41 -22.37
C LYS A 552 1.10 -22.55 -22.79
N VAL A 553 1.08 -22.89 -24.06
CA VAL A 553 2.03 -23.83 -24.66
C VAL A 553 3.21 -23.03 -25.19
N GLU A 554 4.42 -23.39 -24.73
CA GLU A 554 5.65 -22.83 -25.30
C GLU A 554 5.93 -23.47 -26.66
N LYS A 555 6.02 -22.62 -27.67
CA LYS A 555 6.29 -23.03 -29.08
C LYS A 555 7.74 -22.81 -29.48
N ASP A 556 8.56 -22.31 -28.58
CA ASP A 556 10.00 -22.10 -28.69
C ASP A 556 10.73 -22.88 -27.60
N SER A 557 12.04 -23.03 -27.73
CA SER A 557 12.89 -23.58 -26.65
C SER A 557 12.72 -22.76 -25.36
N ILE A 558 12.74 -23.44 -24.21
CA ILE A 558 12.63 -22.76 -22.91
C ILE A 558 13.93 -21.97 -22.67
N SER A 559 13.89 -20.70 -23.02
CA SER A 559 15.00 -19.74 -22.83
C SER A 559 14.48 -18.32 -22.71
N PHE A 560 14.85 -17.63 -21.64
CA PHE A 560 14.62 -16.20 -21.48
C PHE A 560 15.62 -15.57 -20.52
N THR A 561 15.86 -14.27 -20.70
CA THR A 561 16.69 -13.45 -19.83
C THR A 561 16.07 -12.09 -19.64
N TYR A 562 15.87 -11.70 -18.37
CA TYR A 562 15.43 -10.40 -17.94
C TYR A 562 16.43 -9.84 -16.93
N ASN A 563 17.06 -8.71 -17.22
CA ASN A 563 18.12 -8.16 -16.38
C ASN A 563 17.62 -7.52 -15.08
N ASP A 564 16.37 -7.09 -15.08
CA ASP A 564 15.75 -6.43 -13.93
C ASP A 564 14.22 -6.57 -13.94
N GLU A 565 13.58 -6.15 -12.86
CA GLU A 565 12.12 -6.20 -12.68
C GLU A 565 11.32 -5.48 -13.78
N THR A 566 11.90 -4.47 -14.44
CA THR A 566 11.17 -3.65 -15.43
C THR A 566 11.03 -4.35 -16.77
N GLN A 567 11.93 -5.30 -17.07
CA GLN A 567 11.94 -6.08 -18.31
C GLN A 567 11.03 -7.32 -18.25
N LYS A 568 10.67 -7.76 -17.04
CA LYS A 568 9.86 -8.97 -16.87
C LYS A 568 8.42 -8.75 -17.34
N PRO A 569 7.83 -9.72 -18.06
CA PRO A 569 6.43 -9.68 -18.44
C PRO A 569 5.49 -9.90 -17.24
N TYR A 570 6.00 -10.56 -16.19
CA TYR A 570 5.28 -10.87 -14.95
C TYR A 570 6.00 -10.24 -13.77
N ARG A 571 5.25 -9.93 -12.73
CA ARG A 571 5.83 -9.41 -11.47
C ARG A 571 6.41 -10.54 -10.63
N SER A 572 7.48 -10.27 -9.94
CA SER A 572 8.04 -11.19 -8.94
C SER A 572 7.26 -11.14 -7.62
N PRO A 573 7.13 -12.23 -6.85
CA PRO A 573 7.66 -13.55 -7.21
C PRO A 573 6.77 -14.26 -8.23
N PHE A 574 7.37 -15.09 -9.07
CA PHE A 574 6.58 -15.99 -9.91
C PHE A 574 7.30 -17.35 -10.06
N GLY A 575 6.51 -18.38 -10.29
CA GLY A 575 6.99 -19.72 -10.61
C GLY A 575 6.35 -20.21 -11.91
N ILE A 576 7.06 -21.06 -12.61
CA ILE A 576 6.58 -21.69 -13.83
C ILE A 576 6.79 -23.21 -13.71
N GLU A 577 5.76 -23.96 -14.01
CA GLU A 577 5.82 -25.42 -14.12
C GLU A 577 5.49 -25.82 -15.55
N TRP A 578 6.46 -26.42 -16.25
CA TRP A 578 6.28 -27.03 -17.55
C TRP A 578 6.18 -28.53 -17.38
N GLU A 579 5.23 -29.17 -18.07
CA GLU A 579 5.02 -30.61 -17.98
C GLU A 579 4.55 -31.17 -19.32
N GLY A 580 5.17 -32.27 -19.77
CA GLY A 580 4.85 -32.94 -21.01
C GLY A 580 5.77 -34.09 -21.32
N TYR A 581 6.17 -34.25 -22.59
CA TYR A 581 6.97 -35.36 -23.06
C TYR A 581 8.20 -34.89 -23.84
N LEU A 582 9.33 -35.56 -23.62
CA LEU A 582 10.59 -35.38 -24.35
C LEU A 582 10.77 -36.56 -25.28
N HIS A 583 10.94 -36.34 -26.58
CA HIS A 583 11.17 -37.36 -27.58
C HIS A 583 12.66 -37.65 -27.76
N ILE A 584 13.10 -38.84 -27.39
CA ILE A 584 14.47 -39.35 -27.54
C ILE A 584 14.54 -40.18 -28.80
N THR A 585 15.43 -39.79 -29.72
CA THR A 585 15.60 -40.45 -31.01
C THR A 585 16.79 -41.41 -31.07
N GLN A 586 17.66 -41.38 -30.05
CA GLN A 586 18.84 -42.24 -29.92
C GLN A 586 19.01 -42.68 -28.48
N LYS A 587 19.00 -43.99 -28.22
CA LYS A 587 19.32 -44.56 -26.91
C LYS A 587 20.71 -44.15 -26.45
N GLY A 588 20.86 -43.70 -25.21
CA GLY A 588 22.16 -43.35 -24.67
C GLY A 588 22.11 -42.56 -23.36
N VAL A 589 23.28 -42.08 -22.96
CA VAL A 589 23.44 -41.23 -21.80
C VAL A 589 23.31 -39.78 -22.23
N TYR A 590 22.32 -39.09 -21.68
CA TYR A 590 22.06 -37.68 -21.90
C TYR A 590 22.47 -36.90 -20.65
N GLN A 591 23.07 -35.73 -20.86
CA GLN A 591 23.23 -34.74 -19.79
C GLN A 591 22.20 -33.65 -19.99
N PHE A 592 21.42 -33.36 -18.97
CA PHE A 592 20.52 -32.19 -18.95
C PHE A 592 21.07 -31.14 -18.01
N ALA A 593 20.83 -29.89 -18.32
CA ALA A 593 21.23 -28.77 -17.49
C ALA A 593 20.18 -27.68 -17.46
N THR A 594 20.21 -26.92 -16.39
CA THR A 594 19.54 -25.62 -16.33
C THR A 594 20.54 -24.53 -16.01
N LYS A 595 20.42 -23.41 -16.72
CA LYS A 595 21.07 -22.15 -16.35
C LYS A 595 19.98 -21.19 -15.92
N SER A 596 19.92 -20.92 -14.63
CA SER A 596 18.82 -20.16 -14.06
C SER A 596 19.24 -19.15 -13.00
N ASP A 597 18.44 -18.13 -12.89
CA ASP A 597 18.35 -17.09 -11.86
C ASP A 597 16.87 -16.86 -11.58
N ASP A 598 16.25 -17.26 -10.50
CA ASP A 598 16.73 -18.08 -9.39
C ASP A 598 16.65 -19.60 -9.68
N GLY A 599 15.94 -20.35 -8.83
CA GLY A 599 15.98 -21.80 -8.76
C GLY A 599 15.20 -22.52 -9.86
N SER A 600 15.72 -23.70 -10.23
CA SER A 600 15.07 -24.59 -11.18
C SER A 600 15.36 -26.09 -10.89
N VAL A 601 14.42 -26.97 -11.25
CA VAL A 601 14.57 -28.40 -11.13
C VAL A 601 14.02 -29.10 -12.37
N VAL A 602 14.65 -30.21 -12.79
CA VAL A 602 14.20 -31.02 -13.91
C VAL A 602 13.99 -32.46 -13.45
N TYR A 603 12.81 -32.97 -13.73
CA TYR A 603 12.46 -34.39 -13.54
C TYR A 603 12.25 -35.06 -14.90
N ILE A 604 12.80 -36.23 -15.07
CA ILE A 604 12.57 -37.09 -16.25
C ILE A 604 12.09 -38.45 -15.73
N ASP A 605 10.97 -38.92 -16.23
CA ASP A 605 10.28 -40.14 -15.76
C ASP A 605 10.14 -40.23 -14.24
N GLY A 606 9.84 -39.05 -13.62
CA GLY A 606 9.69 -38.91 -12.18
C GLY A 606 10.98 -38.83 -11.37
N ASN A 607 12.14 -39.07 -11.99
CA ASN A 607 13.46 -38.98 -11.34
C ASN A 607 14.02 -37.56 -11.41
N LEU A 608 14.54 -37.04 -10.31
CA LEU A 608 15.23 -35.73 -10.26
C LEU A 608 16.57 -35.88 -11.01
N VAL A 609 16.71 -35.17 -12.11
CA VAL A 609 17.91 -35.16 -12.96
C VAL A 609 18.76 -33.92 -12.74
N VAL A 610 18.11 -32.75 -12.65
CA VAL A 610 18.82 -31.49 -12.35
C VAL A 610 18.23 -30.89 -11.09
N ASP A 611 19.07 -30.64 -10.10
CA ASP A 611 18.71 -29.93 -8.85
C ASP A 611 19.50 -28.62 -8.80
N ASN A 612 18.91 -27.58 -9.35
CA ASN A 612 19.39 -26.21 -9.32
C ASN A 612 18.47 -25.35 -8.45
N ASP A 613 17.87 -25.97 -7.42
CA ASP A 613 16.93 -25.30 -6.52
C ASP A 613 17.65 -24.32 -5.57
N ASP A 614 16.92 -23.42 -4.97
CA ASP A 614 17.29 -22.35 -4.03
C ASP A 614 17.32 -20.96 -4.69
N LEU A 615 17.47 -19.92 -3.84
CA LEU A 615 17.67 -18.54 -4.27
C LEU A 615 19.15 -18.29 -4.58
N HIS A 616 19.44 -17.96 -5.81
CA HIS A 616 20.81 -17.70 -6.25
C HIS A 616 20.84 -16.81 -7.49
N ALA A 617 21.92 -16.06 -7.66
CA ALA A 617 22.22 -15.44 -8.94
C ALA A 617 22.41 -16.51 -10.03
N MET A 618 22.49 -16.11 -11.29
CA MET A 618 22.63 -17.02 -12.42
C MET A 618 23.63 -18.14 -12.13
N ARG A 619 23.16 -19.39 -12.17
CA ARG A 619 23.92 -20.61 -11.89
C ARG A 619 23.59 -21.68 -12.93
N HIS A 620 24.62 -22.42 -13.35
CA HIS A 620 24.49 -23.55 -14.26
C HIS A 620 24.72 -24.86 -13.48
N ILE A 621 23.74 -25.76 -13.51
CA ILE A 621 23.82 -27.09 -12.89
C ILE A 621 23.35 -28.12 -13.90
N SER A 622 24.09 -29.26 -13.96
CA SER A 622 23.77 -30.37 -14.84
C SER A 622 23.64 -31.71 -14.11
N GLY A 623 22.88 -32.62 -14.71
CA GLY A 623 22.72 -33.99 -14.26
C GLY A 623 22.65 -34.94 -15.45
N VAL A 624 22.99 -36.21 -15.24
CA VAL A 624 23.04 -37.25 -16.28
C VAL A 624 21.95 -38.29 -16.06
N VAL A 625 21.38 -38.78 -17.16
CA VAL A 625 20.36 -39.84 -17.15
C VAL A 625 20.51 -40.73 -18.41
N SER A 626 20.32 -42.02 -18.23
CA SER A 626 20.30 -42.98 -19.39
C SER A 626 18.84 -43.07 -19.87
N LEU A 627 18.62 -42.83 -21.17
CA LEU A 627 17.29 -42.86 -21.78
C LEU A 627 17.25 -43.81 -22.97
N ASP A 628 16.15 -44.55 -23.10
CA ASP A 628 15.83 -45.35 -24.26
C ASP A 628 15.20 -44.47 -25.38
N GLU A 629 15.08 -45.02 -26.57
CA GLU A 629 14.35 -44.35 -27.64
C GLU A 629 12.84 -44.30 -27.31
N GLY A 630 12.21 -43.15 -27.55
CA GLY A 630 10.78 -42.97 -27.30
C GLY A 630 10.45 -41.67 -26.57
N PHE A 631 9.23 -41.62 -26.01
CA PHE A 631 8.71 -40.46 -25.29
C PHE A 631 8.92 -40.65 -23.78
N HIS A 632 9.62 -39.73 -23.17
CA HIS A 632 9.88 -39.65 -21.74
C HIS A 632 9.11 -38.51 -21.10
N HIS A 633 8.48 -38.73 -19.95
CA HIS A 633 7.79 -37.68 -19.23
C HIS A 633 8.80 -36.68 -18.69
N VAL A 634 8.62 -35.41 -19.01
CA VAL A 634 9.48 -34.33 -18.51
C VAL A 634 8.65 -33.34 -17.70
N ARG A 635 9.15 -32.96 -16.52
CA ARG A 635 8.62 -31.90 -15.71
C ARG A 635 9.73 -30.95 -15.27
N ILE A 636 9.54 -29.67 -15.54
CA ILE A 636 10.51 -28.61 -15.23
C ILE A 636 9.81 -27.61 -14.35
N LYS A 637 10.44 -27.25 -13.25
CA LYS A 637 10.01 -26.12 -12.43
C LYS A 637 11.10 -25.06 -12.45
N TYR A 638 10.66 -23.82 -12.51
CA TYR A 638 11.48 -22.62 -12.38
C TYR A 638 10.78 -21.63 -11.48
N PHE A 639 11.55 -20.86 -10.73
CA PHE A 639 11.00 -19.71 -10.02
C PHE A 639 11.97 -18.53 -10.02
N ASP A 640 11.38 -17.35 -9.93
CA ASP A 640 12.03 -16.06 -9.75
C ASP A 640 11.51 -15.41 -8.46
N GLY A 641 12.43 -15.03 -7.60
CA GLY A 641 12.13 -14.37 -6.33
C GLY A 641 12.23 -12.86 -6.35
N GLY A 642 12.82 -12.32 -7.40
CA GLY A 642 13.04 -10.89 -7.61
C GLY A 642 14.42 -10.57 -8.16
N GLY A 643 14.60 -9.36 -8.70
CA GLY A 643 15.86 -8.94 -9.32
C GLY A 643 15.92 -9.23 -10.81
N GLY A 644 16.94 -9.95 -11.29
CA GLY A 644 17.00 -10.54 -12.64
C GLY A 644 16.18 -11.82 -12.74
N ALA A 645 15.97 -12.36 -13.95
CA ALA A 645 15.36 -13.66 -14.16
C ALA A 645 15.96 -14.32 -15.41
N VAL A 646 16.53 -15.48 -15.24
CA VAL A 646 17.13 -16.26 -16.34
C VAL A 646 16.64 -17.69 -16.27
N MET A 647 16.26 -18.26 -17.39
CA MET A 647 16.00 -19.69 -17.51
C MET A 647 16.42 -20.16 -18.90
N GLU A 648 17.33 -21.14 -18.93
CA GLU A 648 17.71 -21.90 -20.11
C GLU A 648 17.63 -23.38 -19.79
N PHE A 649 16.87 -24.16 -20.56
CA PHE A 649 16.81 -25.61 -20.46
C PHE A 649 17.71 -26.22 -21.54
N LEU A 650 18.76 -26.90 -21.11
CA LEU A 650 19.87 -27.36 -21.92
C LEU A 650 19.96 -28.87 -21.91
N TRP A 651 20.54 -29.45 -22.96
CA TRP A 651 20.90 -30.85 -23.04
C TRP A 651 22.19 -31.09 -23.81
N THR A 652 22.83 -32.21 -23.53
CA THR A 652 23.95 -32.75 -24.31
C THR A 652 23.56 -34.19 -24.73
N PRO A 653 23.13 -34.40 -25.98
CA PRO A 653 22.85 -35.74 -26.48
C PRO A 653 24.12 -36.57 -26.63
N PRO A 654 24.03 -37.93 -26.74
CA PRO A 654 25.19 -38.79 -26.92
C PRO A 654 26.04 -38.37 -28.10
N GLY A 655 27.36 -38.08 -27.84
CA GLY A 655 28.30 -37.62 -28.86
C GLY A 655 28.11 -36.17 -29.35
N GLY A 656 27.15 -35.43 -28.81
CA GLY A 656 26.88 -34.02 -29.12
C GLY A 656 27.58 -33.04 -28.19
N SER A 657 27.27 -31.76 -28.39
CA SER A 657 27.64 -30.64 -27.52
C SER A 657 26.41 -30.09 -26.80
N GLU A 658 26.64 -29.36 -25.70
CA GLU A 658 25.57 -28.71 -24.95
C GLU A 658 24.86 -27.66 -25.81
N ALA A 659 23.52 -27.71 -25.85
CA ALA A 659 22.67 -26.80 -26.58
C ALA A 659 21.31 -26.69 -25.90
N LEU A 660 20.53 -25.66 -26.24
CA LEU A 660 19.12 -25.56 -25.83
C LEU A 660 18.34 -26.78 -26.30
N VAL A 661 17.51 -27.33 -25.44
CA VAL A 661 16.58 -28.41 -25.84
C VAL A 661 15.64 -27.87 -26.92
N PRO A 662 15.63 -28.41 -28.13
CA PRO A 662 14.81 -27.88 -29.23
C PRO A 662 13.33 -28.16 -28.99
N VAL A 663 12.47 -27.22 -29.34
CA VAL A 663 11.03 -27.38 -29.14
C VAL A 663 10.41 -28.55 -29.91
N HIS A 664 11.01 -28.96 -31.05
CA HIS A 664 10.51 -30.08 -31.88
C HIS A 664 10.68 -31.45 -31.24
N VAL A 665 11.46 -31.57 -30.15
CA VAL A 665 11.53 -32.76 -29.32
C VAL A 665 10.67 -32.71 -28.07
N LEU A 666 9.98 -31.57 -27.82
CA LEU A 666 9.09 -31.37 -26.70
C LEU A 666 7.63 -31.47 -27.17
N PHE A 667 6.82 -32.24 -26.46
CA PHE A 667 5.44 -32.56 -26.83
C PHE A 667 4.50 -32.50 -25.63
N HIS A 668 3.20 -32.35 -25.93
CA HIS A 668 2.12 -32.49 -24.97
C HIS A 668 0.93 -33.26 -25.58
N LYS A 669 0.06 -33.79 -24.74
CA LYS A 669 -1.20 -34.43 -25.20
C LYS A 669 -2.13 -33.37 -25.80
N LYS A 670 -2.76 -33.77 -26.91
CA LYS A 670 -3.79 -32.95 -27.61
C LYS A 670 -4.97 -32.63 -26.70
#